data_5659e817104507a42e9cf8f4772db071
#
_entry.id   5659e817104507a42e9cf8f4772db071
#
_cell.length_a   1.000
_cell.length_b   1.000
_cell.length_c   1.000
_cell.angle_alpha   90.00
_cell.angle_beta   90.00
_cell.angle_gamma   90.00
#
_symmetry.space_group_name_H-M   'P 1'
#
loop_
_entity.id
_entity.type
_entity.pdbx_description
1 polymer ?
#
loop_
_entity_poly.entity_id
_entity_poly.type
_entity_poly.pdbx_seq_one_letter_code
_entity_poly.pdbx_strand_id
1 'polypeptide(L)'
;MAFTDPFIRRPVLASVISLLIVLLGIQAFNSLTIRQYPQMESALITVTTAYPGANAETIQGYITQPLQQSLASAEGVDYMTSVSQQNASVISVYARIGADTDRLYTELLSQANSVKNQLPQDAEDPVLNKQAADSTALMYISFYSDQLSNPQITDYLSRVIQPKLATLPGMAEAEILGNQVFAMRLWLDPVKLAAYGVSAGDVNEAVRKYNFLSAAGEVKGQYVVTSINADTELKTPEAFAAIPLKTQGDSRVLLGDVARVEMGAESYNSISSFDGIPSVYIGIKGTPSANPLDVIKEVRAVMPQIEAQLPPGLKATIAYDATEFIQASIDEVVKTLAEAAVIVIVVVFLFLGSLRTVLIPVVTIPLSMIGVLFFMQAMGYSINLLTLLAMVLAIGLVVDDAIVVVENIHRHIEQGKSPFQAALDGAREIAMPVVTMTITLAAVYAPIGFLQGLTGALFQEFALTLAGAVLISGVVALTLSPMMCSKLLRHEENPSGFAHRLDELFERLKQRYQRALHGTLNTRPVVLVFAVLVLALIPVLLMFTESELAPEEDQGIVFMMASAPKTANLDYLNAYTDQFLEIFQSFPEYYSWFQINGFDGVQSGIGGFLLKPWDERERSQMEILPEVQAKLDRLPGLQIFGFNLPSLPGTGEGLPFQFVINTANDYETLLQVTERIRKRAEESGKFAFLDVDLAFDKPENVVDIDREKAAQMGVSMEDLGLTLSTLLGEGEINRFTIEGRSYKVIAQVERAYRDNPGWLSNYYVRNQQGQMLPLSTLIKVHDRARPTQLKQFQQLNAAMIQGFPIVSMGEAIETLQGIAREEAPEGFSFDYAGASRQYIQEGNALYLTFALALAVIFLVLAAQFESFRDPLVILVTVPLSVCGALVPLFLGLSSMNIYTQVGLVTLIGLISKHGIMIVEFANQLRRERGLSRREAVEEAAAIRLRPVLMTTAATVFGMVPLIIASGAGAVSRFDIGLVIATGMSVGTLFTLFVLPAVYELLARPDKAPLPASTPGIA
;
A
#
# COMPACT_ATOMS: atom_id res chain seq x y z
N MET A 1 -40.87 3.09 34.73
CA MET A 1 -40.43 1.79 34.15
C MET A 1 -39.04 1.98 33.60
N ALA A 2 -38.12 1.07 33.96
CA ALA A 2 -36.77 1.12 33.37
C ALA A 2 -36.83 0.73 31.88
N PHE A 3 -35.84 1.20 31.10
CA PHE A 3 -35.77 0.95 29.66
C PHE A 3 -35.84 -0.55 29.30
N THR A 4 -35.28 -1.43 30.14
CA THR A 4 -35.20 -2.90 29.92
C THR A 4 -36.52 -3.63 30.20
N ASP A 5 -37.42 -3.06 31.02
CA ASP A 5 -38.67 -3.72 31.47
C ASP A 5 -39.61 -4.15 30.32
N PRO A 6 -39.84 -3.32 29.28
CA PRO A 6 -40.71 -3.69 28.16
C PRO A 6 -40.26 -4.96 27.41
N PHE A 7 -38.94 -5.17 27.28
CA PHE A 7 -38.37 -6.31 26.54
C PHE A 7 -38.51 -7.63 27.33
N ILE A 8 -38.39 -7.56 28.66
CA ILE A 8 -38.56 -8.74 29.52
C ILE A 8 -40.04 -9.12 29.58
N ARG A 9 -40.95 -8.10 29.69
CA ARG A 9 -42.39 -8.32 29.75
C ARG A 9 -43.02 -8.72 28.41
N ARG A 10 -42.39 -8.34 27.29
CA ARG A 10 -42.85 -8.61 25.92
C ARG A 10 -41.76 -9.33 25.13
N PRO A 11 -41.57 -10.65 25.36
CA PRO A 11 -40.48 -11.41 24.70
C PRO A 11 -40.50 -11.32 23.20
N VAL A 12 -41.70 -11.24 22.58
CA VAL A 12 -41.85 -11.11 21.16
C VAL A 12 -41.23 -9.81 20.62
N LEU A 13 -41.34 -8.72 21.37
CA LEU A 13 -40.76 -7.43 21.01
C LEU A 13 -39.21 -7.53 20.90
N ALA A 14 -38.57 -8.14 21.89
CA ALA A 14 -37.13 -8.35 21.89
C ALA A 14 -36.69 -9.25 20.73
N SER A 15 -37.44 -10.33 20.47
CA SER A 15 -37.18 -11.23 19.33
C SER A 15 -37.36 -10.54 17.98
N VAL A 16 -38.37 -9.71 17.80
CA VAL A 16 -38.61 -8.97 16.54
C VAL A 16 -37.49 -7.96 16.28
N ILE A 17 -37.02 -7.22 17.29
CA ILE A 17 -35.89 -6.29 17.12
C ILE A 17 -34.62 -7.08 16.71
N SER A 18 -34.34 -8.19 17.37
CA SER A 18 -33.19 -9.04 17.04
C SER A 18 -33.28 -9.60 15.60
N LEU A 19 -34.46 -10.09 15.19
CA LEU A 19 -34.68 -10.56 13.81
C LEU A 19 -34.57 -9.43 12.77
N LEU A 20 -34.99 -8.23 13.12
CA LEU A 20 -34.83 -7.04 12.26
C LEU A 20 -33.34 -6.71 12.06
N ILE A 21 -32.55 -6.75 13.12
CA ILE A 21 -31.09 -6.55 13.04
C ILE A 21 -30.48 -7.62 12.12
N VAL A 22 -30.87 -8.89 12.25
CA VAL A 22 -30.38 -9.97 11.36
C VAL A 22 -30.77 -9.72 9.90
N LEU A 23 -32.03 -9.38 9.62
CA LEU A 23 -32.49 -9.12 8.26
C LEU A 23 -31.73 -7.96 7.59
N LEU A 24 -31.59 -6.85 8.31
CA LEU A 24 -30.84 -5.67 7.82
C LEU A 24 -29.37 -6.00 7.63
N GLY A 25 -28.76 -6.77 8.53
CA GLY A 25 -27.36 -7.16 8.41
C GLY A 25 -27.10 -8.14 7.26
N ILE A 26 -27.99 -9.09 7.01
CA ILE A 26 -27.89 -10.01 5.85
C ILE A 26 -28.06 -9.22 4.54
N GLN A 27 -28.98 -8.28 4.48
CA GLN A 27 -29.15 -7.41 3.33
C GLN A 27 -27.87 -6.58 3.09
N ALA A 28 -27.29 -6.03 4.16
CA ALA A 28 -26.05 -5.28 4.11
C ALA A 28 -24.89 -6.13 3.57
N PHE A 29 -24.73 -7.36 4.06
CA PHE A 29 -23.68 -8.27 3.60
C PHE A 29 -23.68 -8.46 2.09
N ASN A 30 -24.86 -8.59 1.48
CA ASN A 30 -24.99 -8.78 0.03
C ASN A 30 -24.72 -7.50 -0.79
N SER A 31 -24.66 -6.35 -0.16
CA SER A 31 -24.47 -5.05 -0.83
C SER A 31 -23.13 -4.38 -0.51
N LEU A 32 -22.44 -4.83 0.54
CA LEU A 32 -21.12 -4.32 0.88
C LEU A 32 -20.07 -4.81 -0.13
N THR A 33 -19.23 -3.89 -0.57
CA THR A 33 -18.05 -4.23 -1.40
C THR A 33 -16.98 -4.90 -0.56
N ILE A 34 -16.30 -5.89 -1.15
CA ILE A 34 -15.15 -6.56 -0.52
C ILE A 34 -13.90 -5.96 -1.14
N ARG A 35 -12.98 -5.48 -0.30
CA ARG A 35 -11.70 -4.85 -0.70
C ARG A 35 -10.56 -5.36 0.18
N GLN A 36 -9.33 -5.12 -0.21
CA GLN A 36 -8.18 -5.38 0.67
C GLN A 36 -8.12 -4.36 1.81
N TYR A 37 -8.18 -3.08 1.47
CA TYR A 37 -8.15 -1.93 2.38
C TYR A 37 -9.35 -1.02 2.15
N PRO A 38 -9.64 -0.10 3.09
CA PRO A 38 -10.61 0.97 2.86
C PRO A 38 -10.37 1.73 1.57
N GLN A 39 -11.39 2.33 1.01
CA GLN A 39 -11.24 3.14 -0.19
C GLN A 39 -10.37 4.36 0.11
N MET A 40 -9.21 4.42 -0.53
CA MET A 40 -8.30 5.55 -0.44
C MET A 40 -8.10 6.12 -1.83
N GLU A 41 -8.34 7.42 -1.98
CA GLU A 41 -8.00 8.11 -3.19
C GLU A 41 -6.56 8.64 -3.06
N SER A 42 -5.63 7.86 -3.57
CA SER A 42 -4.24 8.25 -3.77
C SER A 42 -3.94 8.13 -5.26
N ALA A 43 -3.65 9.23 -5.91
CA ALA A 43 -3.42 9.26 -7.34
C ALA A 43 -2.04 9.81 -7.67
N LEU A 44 -1.41 9.17 -8.64
CA LEU A 44 -0.27 9.68 -9.38
C LEU A 44 -0.76 10.18 -10.73
N ILE A 45 -0.52 11.47 -11.01
CA ILE A 45 -0.78 12.06 -12.31
C ILE A 45 0.55 12.32 -12.99
N THR A 46 0.82 11.59 -14.07
CA THR A 46 2.03 11.78 -14.86
C THR A 46 1.75 12.70 -16.04
N VAL A 47 2.64 13.66 -16.26
CA VAL A 47 2.64 14.55 -17.43
C VAL A 47 3.86 14.23 -18.26
N THR A 48 3.65 13.57 -19.39
CA THR A 48 4.72 13.15 -20.29
C THR A 48 4.73 14.02 -21.54
N THR A 49 5.90 14.54 -21.90
CA THR A 49 6.09 15.36 -23.10
C THR A 49 7.30 14.85 -23.86
N ALA A 50 7.09 14.37 -25.06
CA ALA A 50 8.17 13.91 -25.93
C ALA A 50 8.77 15.08 -26.72
N TYR A 51 10.10 15.10 -26.82
CA TYR A 51 10.84 15.99 -27.72
C TYR A 51 11.98 15.19 -28.36
N PRO A 52 11.69 14.50 -29.46
CA PRO A 52 12.66 13.62 -30.11
C PRO A 52 13.96 14.32 -30.50
N GLY A 53 15.10 13.69 -30.20
CA GLY A 53 16.44 14.22 -30.50
C GLY A 53 17.02 15.18 -29.46
N ALA A 54 16.23 15.69 -28.52
CA ALA A 54 16.71 16.59 -27.48
C ALA A 54 17.42 15.85 -26.34
N ASN A 55 18.51 16.43 -25.82
CA ASN A 55 19.20 15.92 -24.66
C ASN A 55 18.50 16.33 -23.34
N ALA A 56 18.89 15.73 -22.22
CA ALA A 56 18.27 15.94 -20.92
C ALA A 56 18.29 17.41 -20.45
N GLU A 57 19.37 18.15 -20.70
CA GLU A 57 19.50 19.57 -20.34
C GLU A 57 18.50 20.45 -21.13
N THR A 58 18.40 20.19 -22.45
CA THR A 58 17.42 20.89 -23.31
C THR A 58 15.98 20.58 -22.86
N ILE A 59 15.68 19.31 -22.57
CA ILE A 59 14.39 18.88 -22.06
C ILE A 59 14.10 19.58 -20.72
N GLN A 60 15.04 19.61 -19.80
CA GLN A 60 14.88 20.26 -18.50
C GLN A 60 14.53 21.76 -18.66
N GLY A 61 15.33 22.48 -19.47
CA GLY A 61 15.19 23.93 -19.59
C GLY A 61 13.95 24.37 -20.38
N TYR A 62 13.64 23.70 -21.49
CA TYR A 62 12.58 24.14 -22.41
C TYR A 62 11.25 23.44 -22.24
N ILE A 63 11.20 22.27 -21.59
CA ILE A 63 9.97 21.48 -21.41
C ILE A 63 9.62 21.38 -19.93
N THR A 64 10.53 20.79 -19.13
CA THR A 64 10.24 20.41 -17.74
C THR A 64 9.99 21.62 -16.86
N GLN A 65 10.88 22.64 -16.90
CA GLN A 65 10.75 23.82 -16.05
C GLN A 65 9.48 24.63 -16.29
N PRO A 66 9.10 24.99 -17.55
CA PRO A 66 7.85 25.71 -17.79
C PRO A 66 6.61 24.95 -17.31
N LEU A 67 6.58 23.62 -17.55
CA LEU A 67 5.47 22.79 -17.10
C LEU A 67 5.40 22.69 -15.58
N GLN A 68 6.51 22.43 -14.90
CA GLN A 68 6.54 22.35 -13.44
C GLN A 68 6.09 23.63 -12.75
N GLN A 69 6.55 24.78 -13.26
CA GLN A 69 6.17 26.09 -12.70
C GLN A 69 4.67 26.33 -12.79
N SER A 70 4.04 25.91 -13.89
CA SER A 70 2.59 26.00 -14.05
C SER A 70 1.86 24.99 -13.16
N LEU A 71 2.25 23.73 -13.18
CA LEU A 71 1.61 22.64 -12.45
C LEU A 71 1.70 22.80 -10.92
N ALA A 72 2.76 23.45 -10.40
CA ALA A 72 2.95 23.65 -8.98
C ALA A 72 1.87 24.49 -8.28
N SER A 73 1.06 25.23 -9.03
CA SER A 73 -0.02 26.05 -8.49
C SER A 73 -1.32 25.28 -8.23
N ALA A 74 -1.41 24.01 -8.65
CA ALA A 74 -2.62 23.21 -8.52
C ALA A 74 -2.90 22.81 -7.05
N GLU A 75 -4.17 22.92 -6.66
CA GLU A 75 -4.61 22.58 -5.31
C GLU A 75 -4.70 21.06 -5.12
N GLY A 76 -4.23 20.53 -3.98
CA GLY A 76 -4.30 19.09 -3.67
C GLY A 76 -3.04 18.30 -4.02
N VAL A 77 -1.98 18.95 -4.52
CA VAL A 77 -0.66 18.34 -4.71
C VAL A 77 0.01 18.13 -3.36
N ASP A 78 0.56 16.93 -3.12
CA ASP A 78 1.45 16.65 -1.98
C ASP A 78 2.89 17.03 -2.35
N TYR A 79 3.43 16.40 -3.39
CA TYR A 79 4.74 16.72 -3.94
C TYR A 79 4.80 16.40 -5.44
N MET A 80 5.83 16.91 -6.07
CA MET A 80 6.05 16.75 -7.50
C MET A 80 7.51 16.37 -7.75
N THR A 81 7.70 15.36 -8.58
CA THR A 81 9.03 14.96 -9.10
C THR A 81 9.06 15.14 -10.59
N SER A 82 10.23 15.31 -11.16
CA SER A 82 10.39 15.27 -12.61
C SER A 82 11.69 14.58 -13.01
N VAL A 83 11.63 13.95 -14.16
CA VAL A 83 12.73 13.31 -14.84
C VAL A 83 12.86 13.90 -16.23
N SER A 84 13.96 14.58 -16.48
CA SER A 84 14.34 15.04 -17.82
C SER A 84 15.40 14.10 -18.36
N GLN A 85 15.05 13.39 -19.40
CA GLN A 85 15.93 12.41 -20.06
C GLN A 85 16.01 12.67 -21.56
N GLN A 86 16.87 11.94 -22.26
CA GLN A 86 16.92 12.05 -23.70
C GLN A 86 15.55 11.77 -24.33
N ASN A 87 15.07 12.67 -25.18
CA ASN A 87 13.81 12.60 -25.92
C ASN A 87 12.53 12.84 -25.11
N ALA A 88 12.54 12.90 -23.78
CA ALA A 88 11.29 13.02 -23.01
C ALA A 88 11.45 13.73 -21.66
N SER A 89 10.39 14.44 -21.29
CA SER A 89 10.14 14.96 -19.92
C SER A 89 9.01 14.15 -19.31
N VAL A 90 9.19 13.67 -18.08
CA VAL A 90 8.16 13.03 -17.27
C VAL A 90 8.05 13.78 -15.96
N ILE A 91 6.88 14.36 -15.69
CA ILE A 91 6.58 15.04 -14.43
C ILE A 91 5.54 14.21 -13.69
N SER A 92 5.88 13.78 -12.49
CA SER A 92 5.02 12.97 -11.62
C SER A 92 4.47 13.84 -10.51
N VAL A 93 3.16 14.03 -10.50
CA VAL A 93 2.42 14.82 -9.51
C VAL A 93 1.69 13.86 -8.57
N TYR A 94 2.10 13.80 -7.33
CA TYR A 94 1.48 12.97 -6.31
C TYR A 94 0.36 13.75 -5.61
N ALA A 95 -0.85 13.23 -5.70
CA ALA A 95 -2.00 13.82 -5.01
C ALA A 95 -1.93 13.55 -3.50
N ARG A 96 -2.37 14.54 -2.71
CA ARG A 96 -2.55 14.35 -1.26
C ARG A 96 -3.63 13.30 -1.01
N ILE A 97 -3.41 12.39 -0.07
CA ILE A 97 -4.38 11.36 0.28
C ILE A 97 -5.71 12.01 0.69
N GLY A 98 -6.81 11.57 0.07
CA GLY A 98 -8.14 12.12 0.27
C GLY A 98 -8.45 13.41 -0.48
N ALA A 99 -7.56 13.88 -1.38
CA ALA A 99 -7.86 14.98 -2.28
C ALA A 99 -8.80 14.52 -3.41
N ASP A 100 -9.61 15.43 -3.93
CA ASP A 100 -10.43 15.20 -5.13
C ASP A 100 -9.50 15.08 -6.37
N THR A 101 -9.22 13.85 -6.75
CA THR A 101 -8.26 13.54 -7.82
C THR A 101 -8.77 13.90 -9.20
N ASP A 102 -10.09 13.97 -9.43
CA ASP A 102 -10.67 14.37 -10.70
C ASP A 102 -10.58 15.89 -10.90
N ARG A 103 -10.84 16.65 -9.83
CA ARG A 103 -10.62 18.09 -9.82
C ARG A 103 -9.15 18.42 -10.06
N LEU A 104 -8.24 17.74 -9.33
CA LEU A 104 -6.80 17.93 -9.50
C LEU A 104 -6.35 17.63 -10.94
N TYR A 105 -6.80 16.52 -11.54
CA TYR A 105 -6.49 16.17 -12.92
C TYR A 105 -6.95 17.25 -13.91
N THR A 106 -8.18 17.75 -13.74
CA THR A 106 -8.73 18.80 -14.61
C THR A 106 -7.94 20.11 -14.48
N GLU A 107 -7.52 20.46 -13.27
CA GLU A 107 -6.70 21.64 -13.01
C GLU A 107 -5.31 21.51 -13.63
N LEU A 108 -4.63 20.36 -13.44
CA LEU A 108 -3.32 20.08 -14.04
C LEU A 108 -3.38 20.09 -15.57
N LEU A 109 -4.45 19.55 -16.18
CA LEU A 109 -4.67 19.61 -17.62
C LEU A 109 -4.81 21.04 -18.12
N SER A 110 -5.55 21.88 -17.40
CA SER A 110 -5.69 23.31 -17.71
C SER A 110 -4.35 24.04 -17.60
N GLN A 111 -3.58 23.76 -16.55
CA GLN A 111 -2.26 24.36 -16.32
C GLN A 111 -1.24 23.93 -17.40
N ALA A 112 -1.18 22.64 -17.76
CA ALA A 112 -0.31 22.16 -18.82
C ALA A 112 -0.64 22.83 -20.18
N ASN A 113 -1.93 22.96 -20.50
CA ASN A 113 -2.37 23.64 -21.72
C ASN A 113 -2.05 25.14 -21.73
N SER A 114 -2.02 25.81 -20.59
CA SER A 114 -1.73 27.24 -20.49
C SER A 114 -0.31 27.60 -20.92
N VAL A 115 0.63 26.70 -20.80
CA VAL A 115 2.06 26.90 -21.15
C VAL A 115 2.45 26.25 -22.47
N LYS A 116 1.52 25.61 -23.18
CA LYS A 116 1.79 24.93 -24.44
C LYS A 116 2.50 25.84 -25.46
N ASN A 117 2.12 27.11 -25.56
CA ASN A 117 2.73 28.07 -26.48
C ASN A 117 4.18 28.46 -26.08
N GLN A 118 4.67 28.09 -24.93
CA GLN A 118 6.04 28.33 -24.48
C GLN A 118 6.97 27.16 -24.83
N LEU A 119 6.39 26.00 -25.17
CA LEU A 119 7.14 24.81 -25.56
C LEU A 119 7.67 24.93 -26.99
N PRO A 120 8.79 24.29 -27.33
CA PRO A 120 9.32 24.23 -28.70
C PRO A 120 8.28 23.66 -29.67
N GLN A 121 8.26 24.15 -30.91
CA GLN A 121 7.28 23.71 -31.93
C GLN A 121 7.40 22.23 -32.32
N ASP A 122 8.61 21.67 -32.21
CA ASP A 122 8.89 20.26 -32.52
C ASP A 122 8.65 19.32 -31.33
N ALA A 123 8.29 19.88 -30.17
CA ALA A 123 7.88 19.05 -29.02
C ALA A 123 6.44 18.57 -29.21
N GLU A 124 6.19 17.33 -28.78
CA GLU A 124 4.82 16.79 -28.73
C GLU A 124 4.01 17.46 -27.64
N ASP A 125 2.69 17.38 -27.75
CA ASP A 125 1.79 17.91 -26.71
C ASP A 125 1.94 17.14 -25.39
N PRO A 126 1.86 17.82 -24.24
CA PRO A 126 1.84 17.16 -22.94
C PRO A 126 0.66 16.17 -22.80
N VAL A 127 0.95 14.92 -22.51
CA VAL A 127 -0.04 13.87 -22.26
C VAL A 127 -0.13 13.62 -20.77
N LEU A 128 -1.34 13.75 -20.23
CA LEU A 128 -1.62 13.49 -18.81
C LEU A 128 -2.25 12.13 -18.66
N ASN A 129 -1.69 11.32 -17.74
CA ASN A 129 -2.25 10.03 -17.35
C ASN A 129 -2.49 10.01 -15.83
N LYS A 130 -3.67 9.52 -15.41
CA LYS A 130 -4.04 9.39 -14.00
C LYS A 130 -4.11 7.92 -13.63
N GLN A 131 -3.32 7.51 -12.66
CA GLN A 131 -3.27 6.15 -12.15
C GLN A 131 -3.24 6.13 -10.62
N ALA A 132 -3.42 4.97 -10.01
CA ALA A 132 -3.18 4.82 -8.58
C ALA A 132 -1.72 5.16 -8.25
N ALA A 133 -1.46 5.68 -7.06
CA ALA A 133 -0.10 6.09 -6.68
C ALA A 133 0.86 4.90 -6.51
N ASP A 134 0.32 3.73 -6.25
CA ASP A 134 1.00 2.44 -6.34
C ASP A 134 0.84 1.93 -7.78
N SER A 135 1.79 2.20 -8.62
CA SER A 135 1.72 1.91 -10.07
C SER A 135 1.93 0.44 -10.44
N THR A 136 2.08 -0.45 -9.47
CA THR A 136 2.17 -1.90 -9.74
C THR A 136 0.88 -2.40 -10.38
N ALA A 137 1.01 -3.14 -11.48
CA ALA A 137 -0.15 -3.74 -12.11
C ALA A 137 -0.80 -4.75 -11.18
N LEU A 138 -2.13 -4.75 -11.15
CA LEU A 138 -2.95 -5.72 -10.38
C LEU A 138 -2.78 -7.14 -10.92
N MET A 139 -2.50 -7.25 -12.22
CA MET A 139 -2.32 -8.54 -12.91
C MET A 139 -1.37 -8.37 -14.09
N TYR A 140 -0.51 -9.35 -14.31
CA TYR A 140 0.26 -9.49 -15.54
C TYR A 140 -0.22 -10.71 -16.32
N ILE A 141 -0.66 -10.49 -17.56
CA ILE A 141 -1.04 -11.55 -18.49
C ILE A 141 0.09 -11.72 -19.51
N SER A 142 0.72 -12.88 -19.55
CA SER A 142 1.77 -13.24 -20.48
C SER A 142 1.18 -13.82 -21.77
N PHE A 143 1.62 -13.34 -22.93
CA PHE A 143 1.30 -13.86 -24.24
C PHE A 143 2.58 -14.33 -24.93
N TYR A 144 2.66 -15.59 -25.28
CA TYR A 144 3.87 -16.21 -25.84
C TYR A 144 3.56 -17.18 -26.98
N SER A 145 4.52 -17.34 -27.89
CA SER A 145 4.38 -18.19 -29.07
C SER A 145 5.72 -18.71 -29.54
N ASP A 146 5.75 -19.94 -30.01
CA ASP A 146 6.89 -20.55 -30.72
C ASP A 146 6.89 -20.23 -32.22
N GLN A 147 5.80 -19.62 -32.74
CA GLN A 147 5.59 -19.41 -34.18
C GLN A 147 5.54 -17.93 -34.58
N LEU A 148 5.07 -17.07 -33.66
CA LEU A 148 4.93 -15.65 -33.88
C LEU A 148 6.08 -14.88 -33.28
N SER A 149 6.57 -13.87 -33.97
CA SER A 149 7.56 -12.93 -33.42
C SER A 149 6.94 -11.94 -32.47
N ASN A 150 7.75 -11.35 -31.56
CA ASN A 150 7.26 -10.35 -30.61
C ASN A 150 6.53 -9.16 -31.28
N PRO A 151 6.96 -8.62 -32.44
CA PRO A 151 6.19 -7.60 -33.14
C PRO A 151 4.81 -8.07 -33.59
N GLN A 152 4.66 -9.33 -34.05
CA GLN A 152 3.37 -9.90 -34.45
C GLN A 152 2.45 -10.07 -33.23
N ILE A 153 3.01 -10.54 -32.11
CA ILE A 153 2.26 -10.64 -30.85
C ILE A 153 1.82 -9.26 -30.40
N THR A 154 2.74 -8.30 -30.34
CA THR A 154 2.46 -6.91 -29.94
C THR A 154 1.35 -6.28 -30.77
N ASP A 155 1.41 -6.45 -32.09
CA ASP A 155 0.40 -5.92 -33.02
C ASP A 155 -0.98 -6.52 -32.74
N TYR A 156 -1.05 -7.86 -32.59
CA TYR A 156 -2.30 -8.54 -32.28
C TYR A 156 -2.86 -8.07 -30.91
N LEU A 157 -2.01 -7.97 -29.89
CA LEU A 157 -2.42 -7.51 -28.56
C LEU A 157 -2.97 -6.08 -28.63
N SER A 158 -2.28 -5.19 -29.31
CA SER A 158 -2.68 -3.78 -29.41
C SER A 158 -3.96 -3.57 -30.23
N ARG A 159 -4.21 -4.42 -31.24
CA ARG A 159 -5.41 -4.34 -32.10
C ARG A 159 -6.64 -5.01 -31.51
N VAL A 160 -6.45 -6.14 -30.85
CA VAL A 160 -7.59 -7.03 -30.51
C VAL A 160 -7.80 -7.13 -29.01
N ILE A 161 -6.74 -7.32 -28.23
CA ILE A 161 -6.84 -7.63 -26.81
C ILE A 161 -6.91 -6.38 -25.94
N GLN A 162 -5.94 -5.46 -26.10
CA GLN A 162 -5.86 -4.23 -25.34
C GLN A 162 -7.15 -3.39 -25.38
N PRO A 163 -7.81 -3.16 -26.55
CA PRO A 163 -9.05 -2.39 -26.57
C PRO A 163 -10.21 -3.05 -25.80
N LYS A 164 -10.25 -4.39 -25.78
CA LYS A 164 -11.26 -5.13 -25.00
C LYS A 164 -11.05 -4.96 -23.51
N LEU A 165 -9.79 -5.12 -23.06
CA LEU A 165 -9.44 -4.98 -21.66
C LEU A 165 -9.62 -3.53 -21.19
N ALA A 166 -9.24 -2.56 -22.01
CA ALA A 166 -9.36 -1.14 -21.67
C ALA A 166 -10.79 -0.64 -21.47
N THR A 167 -11.80 -1.36 -22.00
CA THR A 167 -13.22 -1.00 -21.83
C THR A 167 -13.88 -1.61 -20.59
N LEU A 168 -13.16 -2.42 -19.83
CA LEU A 168 -13.72 -3.05 -18.64
C LEU A 168 -13.90 -2.01 -17.51
N PRO A 169 -14.95 -2.17 -16.69
CA PRO A 169 -15.23 -1.26 -15.58
C PRO A 169 -14.04 -1.20 -14.59
N GLY A 170 -13.68 0.00 -14.16
CA GLY A 170 -12.59 0.21 -13.19
C GLY A 170 -11.18 0.10 -13.76
N MET A 171 -11.02 -0.16 -15.06
CA MET A 171 -9.73 -0.18 -15.74
C MET A 171 -9.21 1.25 -15.95
N ALA A 172 -7.97 1.53 -15.52
CA ALA A 172 -7.26 2.74 -15.88
C ALA A 172 -6.48 2.55 -17.17
N GLU A 173 -5.72 1.45 -17.23
CA GLU A 173 -4.85 1.15 -18.35
C GLU A 173 -4.62 -0.37 -18.49
N ALA A 174 -4.55 -0.83 -19.72
CA ALA A 174 -4.02 -2.14 -20.09
C ALA A 174 -2.70 -1.91 -20.82
N GLU A 175 -1.60 -1.86 -20.06
CA GLU A 175 -0.27 -1.51 -20.56
C GLU A 175 0.42 -2.72 -21.19
N ILE A 176 0.93 -2.58 -22.41
CA ILE A 176 1.71 -3.64 -23.06
C ILE A 176 3.18 -3.47 -22.70
N LEU A 177 3.78 -4.46 -22.02
CA LEU A 177 5.16 -4.48 -21.57
C LEU A 177 5.98 -5.49 -22.38
N GLY A 178 7.26 -5.17 -22.65
CA GLY A 178 8.09 -5.96 -23.53
C GLY A 178 7.66 -5.85 -25.01
N ASN A 179 6.90 -4.79 -25.34
CA ASN A 179 6.32 -4.58 -26.65
C ASN A 179 7.38 -4.27 -27.71
N GLN A 180 7.12 -4.74 -28.91
CA GLN A 180 7.88 -4.40 -30.11
C GLN A 180 6.90 -4.02 -31.22
N VAL A 181 6.51 -2.74 -31.25
CA VAL A 181 5.55 -2.23 -32.26
C VAL A 181 6.18 -2.32 -33.66
N PHE A 182 5.41 -2.71 -34.64
CA PHE A 182 5.90 -2.75 -36.03
C PHE A 182 6.42 -1.41 -36.55
N ALA A 183 7.51 -1.47 -37.30
CA ALA A 183 8.02 -0.36 -38.08
C ALA A 183 8.63 -0.86 -39.40
N MET A 184 8.55 -0.05 -40.46
CA MET A 184 9.34 -0.28 -41.65
C MET A 184 10.76 0.16 -41.35
N ARG A 185 11.69 -0.80 -41.23
CA ARG A 185 13.09 -0.53 -40.92
C ARG A 185 13.89 -0.45 -42.22
N LEU A 186 14.62 0.65 -42.38
CA LEU A 186 15.53 0.91 -43.49
C LEU A 186 16.95 0.86 -42.91
N TRP A 187 17.58 -0.34 -42.96
CA TRP A 187 18.93 -0.55 -42.46
C TRP A 187 19.95 -0.09 -43.47
N LEU A 188 20.45 1.13 -43.31
CA LEU A 188 21.35 1.79 -44.27
C LEU A 188 22.77 1.22 -44.20
N ASP A 189 23.39 1.05 -45.34
CA ASP A 189 24.81 0.71 -45.46
C ASP A 189 25.59 1.98 -45.83
N PRO A 190 26.37 2.58 -44.90
CA PRO A 190 27.07 3.85 -45.14
C PRO A 190 28.16 3.73 -46.21
N VAL A 191 28.73 2.54 -46.44
CA VAL A 191 29.74 2.30 -47.46
C VAL A 191 29.11 2.37 -48.86
N LYS A 192 27.92 1.73 -49.00
CA LYS A 192 27.18 1.77 -50.25
C LYS A 192 26.62 3.15 -50.55
N LEU A 193 26.09 3.85 -49.51
CA LEU A 193 25.66 5.23 -49.63
C LEU A 193 26.77 6.12 -50.22
N ALA A 194 27.97 6.04 -49.65
CA ALA A 194 29.12 6.80 -50.13
C ALA A 194 29.52 6.41 -51.58
N ALA A 195 29.52 5.10 -51.89
CA ALA A 195 29.89 4.59 -53.20
C ALA A 195 28.94 5.06 -54.34
N TYR A 196 27.62 5.10 -54.03
CA TYR A 196 26.62 5.59 -54.98
C TYR A 196 26.45 7.12 -54.94
N GLY A 197 27.15 7.81 -54.05
CA GLY A 197 27.04 9.25 -53.84
C GLY A 197 25.64 9.68 -53.43
N VAL A 198 25.04 8.93 -52.50
CA VAL A 198 23.73 9.17 -51.85
C VAL A 198 23.98 9.55 -50.40
N SER A 199 23.37 10.64 -49.96
CA SER A 199 23.41 11.05 -48.56
C SER A 199 22.23 10.48 -47.76
N ALA A 200 22.33 10.48 -46.44
CA ALA A 200 21.22 10.11 -45.57
C ALA A 200 20.00 11.07 -45.73
N GLY A 201 20.28 12.34 -46.01
CA GLY A 201 19.25 13.32 -46.37
C GLY A 201 18.48 12.96 -47.65
N ASP A 202 19.16 12.43 -48.67
CA ASP A 202 18.50 11.99 -49.92
C ASP A 202 17.55 10.82 -49.67
N VAL A 203 17.94 9.89 -48.77
CA VAL A 203 17.07 8.79 -48.37
C VAL A 203 15.83 9.34 -47.66
N ASN A 204 16.01 10.27 -46.73
CA ASN A 204 14.90 10.86 -45.99
C ASN A 204 13.93 11.58 -46.92
N GLU A 205 14.48 12.43 -47.82
CA GLU A 205 13.69 13.16 -48.81
C GLU A 205 12.96 12.24 -49.79
N ALA A 206 13.63 11.20 -50.28
CA ALA A 206 13.03 10.24 -51.19
C ALA A 206 11.89 9.46 -50.52
N VAL A 207 12.08 8.99 -49.31
CA VAL A 207 11.03 8.29 -48.55
C VAL A 207 9.83 9.19 -48.35
N ARG A 208 10.01 10.45 -47.96
CA ARG A 208 8.92 11.43 -47.78
C ARG A 208 8.21 11.75 -49.12
N LYS A 209 8.94 11.76 -50.23
CA LYS A 209 8.41 12.07 -51.55
C LYS A 209 7.63 10.93 -52.18
N TYR A 210 8.09 9.69 -52.02
CA TYR A 210 7.51 8.52 -52.69
C TYR A 210 6.55 7.73 -51.80
N ASN A 211 6.56 7.95 -50.50
CA ASN A 211 5.56 7.44 -49.58
C ASN A 211 4.81 8.62 -48.94
N PHE A 212 3.70 9.00 -49.57
CA PHE A 212 2.91 10.16 -49.18
C PHE A 212 1.41 9.80 -49.06
N LEU A 213 0.78 10.15 -47.98
CA LEU A 213 -0.65 9.95 -47.81
C LEU A 213 -1.41 11.08 -48.51
N SER A 214 -2.13 10.75 -49.58
CA SER A 214 -2.90 11.74 -50.37
C SER A 214 -4.39 11.70 -50.04
N ALA A 215 -4.95 12.82 -49.66
CA ALA A 215 -6.40 13.01 -49.59
C ALA A 215 -6.91 13.64 -50.90
N ALA A 216 -7.15 12.79 -51.93
CA ALA A 216 -7.46 13.25 -53.28
C ALA A 216 -8.85 13.94 -53.40
N GLY A 217 -9.77 13.73 -52.44
CA GLY A 217 -11.10 14.38 -52.38
C GLY A 217 -12.17 13.71 -53.23
N GLU A 218 -13.08 14.49 -53.82
CA GLU A 218 -14.26 13.97 -54.51
C GLU A 218 -14.49 14.68 -55.82
N VAL A 219 -14.97 13.95 -56.81
CA VAL A 219 -15.52 14.52 -58.03
C VAL A 219 -17.04 14.66 -57.89
N LYS A 220 -17.51 15.87 -58.00
CA LYS A 220 -18.96 16.19 -57.89
C LYS A 220 -19.56 16.51 -59.28
N GLY A 221 -20.27 15.52 -59.81
CA GLY A 221 -21.12 15.72 -61.01
C GLY A 221 -22.47 16.32 -60.61
N GLN A 222 -23.34 16.51 -61.63
CA GLN A 222 -24.65 17.12 -61.45
C GLN A 222 -25.55 16.29 -60.52
N TYR A 223 -25.39 14.94 -60.49
CA TYR A 223 -26.24 13.99 -59.74
C TYR A 223 -25.45 12.93 -58.97
N VAL A 224 -24.12 12.84 -59.12
CA VAL A 224 -23.30 11.80 -58.54
C VAL A 224 -22.04 12.42 -57.93
N VAL A 225 -21.73 12.03 -56.69
CA VAL A 225 -20.45 12.27 -56.05
C VAL A 225 -19.65 10.99 -56.03
N THR A 226 -18.39 11.04 -56.49
CA THR A 226 -17.48 9.91 -56.50
C THR A 226 -16.22 10.30 -55.75
N SER A 227 -15.92 9.57 -54.68
CA SER A 227 -14.67 9.76 -53.94
C SER A 227 -13.49 9.24 -54.75
N ILE A 228 -12.39 9.99 -54.76
CA ILE A 228 -11.14 9.62 -55.41
C ILE A 228 -10.18 9.14 -54.31
N ASN A 229 -9.66 7.94 -54.42
CA ASN A 229 -8.58 7.46 -53.59
C ASN A 229 -7.31 7.33 -54.46
N ALA A 230 -6.25 8.04 -54.08
CA ALA A 230 -4.96 7.94 -54.75
C ALA A 230 -4.05 7.01 -53.89
N ASP A 231 -3.68 5.87 -54.42
CA ASP A 231 -2.78 4.90 -53.78
C ASP A 231 -1.32 5.38 -53.89
N THR A 232 -0.97 6.37 -53.09
CA THR A 232 0.38 6.99 -53.04
C THR A 232 1.21 6.50 -51.86
N GLU A 233 0.63 5.60 -51.00
CA GLU A 233 1.27 5.01 -49.84
C GLU A 233 1.92 3.68 -50.18
N LEU A 234 3.13 3.44 -49.65
CA LEU A 234 3.83 2.19 -49.80
C LEU A 234 3.53 1.29 -48.58
N LYS A 235 3.26 -0.01 -48.78
CA LYS A 235 2.79 -0.93 -47.75
C LYS A 235 3.71 -2.13 -47.51
N THR A 236 4.63 -2.43 -48.43
CA THR A 236 5.49 -3.62 -48.32
C THR A 236 6.97 -3.26 -48.38
N PRO A 237 7.84 -4.07 -47.77
CA PRO A 237 9.29 -3.86 -47.82
C PRO A 237 9.81 -3.76 -49.24
N GLU A 238 9.27 -4.56 -50.18
CA GLU A 238 9.67 -4.57 -51.58
C GLU A 238 9.32 -3.25 -52.30
N ALA A 239 8.14 -2.68 -51.95
CA ALA A 239 7.72 -1.38 -52.48
C ALA A 239 8.62 -0.24 -51.97
N PHE A 240 9.01 -0.26 -50.70
CA PHE A 240 9.99 0.68 -50.15
C PHE A 240 11.37 0.50 -50.76
N ALA A 241 11.85 -0.75 -50.96
CA ALA A 241 13.15 -1.05 -51.57
C ALA A 241 13.22 -0.52 -53.00
N ALA A 242 12.09 -0.43 -53.72
CA ALA A 242 11.99 0.10 -55.08
C ALA A 242 12.00 1.64 -55.20
N ILE A 243 12.06 2.39 -54.07
CA ILE A 243 12.12 3.85 -54.08
C ILE A 243 13.40 4.32 -54.85
N PRO A 244 13.27 5.17 -55.87
CA PRO A 244 14.45 5.72 -56.56
C PRO A 244 15.06 6.85 -55.73
N LEU A 245 16.34 6.72 -55.36
CA LEU A 245 17.11 7.73 -54.65
C LEU A 245 17.84 8.69 -55.58
N LYS A 246 18.35 8.19 -56.70
CA LYS A 246 19.10 8.97 -57.68
C LYS A 246 18.92 8.40 -59.07
N THR A 247 18.72 9.29 -60.03
CA THR A 247 18.67 8.93 -61.46
C THR A 247 19.79 9.64 -62.20
N GLN A 248 20.66 8.92 -62.87
CA GLN A 248 21.81 9.44 -63.61
C GLN A 248 21.82 8.82 -65.02
N GLY A 249 21.24 9.51 -66.03
CA GLY A 249 20.96 8.94 -67.32
C GLY A 249 19.98 7.74 -67.26
N ASP A 250 20.38 6.59 -67.81
CA ASP A 250 19.56 5.36 -67.73
C ASP A 250 19.77 4.54 -66.47
N SER A 251 20.70 4.94 -65.59
CA SER A 251 20.95 4.24 -64.33
C SER A 251 20.18 4.83 -63.18
N ARG A 252 19.51 3.98 -62.46
CA ARG A 252 18.74 4.35 -61.22
C ARG A 252 19.37 3.68 -60.05
N VAL A 253 19.58 4.42 -58.95
CA VAL A 253 19.94 3.88 -57.66
C VAL A 253 18.66 3.77 -56.81
N LEU A 254 18.32 2.58 -56.43
CA LEU A 254 17.15 2.29 -55.60
C LEU A 254 17.52 2.24 -54.11
N LEU A 255 16.54 2.41 -53.24
CA LEU A 255 16.73 2.30 -51.79
C LEU A 255 17.26 0.90 -51.40
N GLY A 256 16.78 -0.18 -52.05
CA GLY A 256 17.27 -1.53 -51.87
C GLY A 256 18.72 -1.79 -52.24
N ASP A 257 19.35 -0.89 -53.08
CA ASP A 257 20.78 -1.00 -53.42
C ASP A 257 21.68 -0.54 -52.26
N VAL A 258 21.19 0.37 -51.40
CA VAL A 258 21.94 0.99 -50.28
C VAL A 258 21.41 0.67 -48.91
N ALA A 259 20.27 -0.02 -48.82
CA ALA A 259 19.64 -0.41 -47.57
C ALA A 259 19.02 -1.79 -47.64
N ARG A 260 19.02 -2.50 -46.53
CA ARG A 260 18.14 -3.65 -46.30
C ARG A 260 16.82 -3.16 -45.75
N VAL A 261 15.74 -3.43 -46.45
CA VAL A 261 14.38 -3.00 -46.05
C VAL A 261 13.63 -4.20 -45.53
N GLU A 262 13.11 -4.08 -44.32
CA GLU A 262 12.35 -5.16 -43.69
C GLU A 262 11.29 -4.63 -42.73
N MET A 263 10.31 -5.48 -42.47
CA MET A 263 9.36 -5.24 -41.37
C MET A 263 10.03 -5.65 -40.07
N GLY A 264 10.32 -4.67 -39.22
CA GLY A 264 10.97 -4.85 -37.94
C GLY A 264 10.18 -4.21 -36.81
N ALA A 265 10.88 -3.90 -35.72
CA ALA A 265 10.30 -3.21 -34.55
C ALA A 265 10.69 -1.73 -34.51
N GLU A 266 9.83 -0.91 -33.96
CA GLU A 266 10.10 0.51 -33.66
C GLU A 266 11.28 0.67 -32.70
N SER A 267 11.35 -0.19 -31.67
CA SER A 267 12.44 -0.24 -30.69
C SER A 267 12.78 -1.67 -30.34
N TYR A 268 14.06 -1.91 -30.04
CA TYR A 268 14.59 -3.19 -29.56
C TYR A 268 15.17 -3.05 -28.13
N ASN A 269 14.73 -2.01 -27.40
CA ASN A 269 15.29 -1.64 -26.09
C ASN A 269 14.61 -2.35 -24.92
N SER A 270 13.60 -3.19 -25.17
CA SER A 270 12.90 -3.97 -24.16
C SER A 270 12.66 -5.40 -24.66
N ILE A 271 12.77 -6.36 -23.75
CA ILE A 271 12.42 -7.77 -23.99
C ILE A 271 11.83 -8.34 -22.70
N SER A 272 10.88 -9.24 -22.85
CA SER A 272 10.29 -9.94 -21.72
C SER A 272 10.21 -11.45 -21.96
N SER A 273 10.23 -12.21 -20.86
CA SER A 273 10.14 -13.67 -20.88
C SER A 273 9.28 -14.19 -19.71
N PHE A 274 8.64 -15.33 -19.91
CA PHE A 274 7.93 -16.09 -18.90
C PHE A 274 8.49 -17.51 -18.87
N ASP A 275 8.99 -17.93 -17.72
CA ASP A 275 9.70 -19.21 -17.55
C ASP A 275 10.78 -19.46 -18.62
N GLY A 276 11.51 -18.40 -19.01
CA GLY A 276 12.54 -18.42 -20.06
C GLY A 276 11.99 -18.40 -21.49
N ILE A 277 10.69 -18.37 -21.71
CA ILE A 277 10.07 -18.27 -23.03
C ILE A 277 9.85 -16.80 -23.37
N PRO A 278 10.34 -16.30 -24.52
CA PRO A 278 10.04 -14.93 -24.96
C PRO A 278 8.54 -14.67 -25.00
N SER A 279 8.10 -13.57 -24.43
CA SER A 279 6.69 -13.24 -24.23
C SER A 279 6.45 -11.74 -24.31
N VAL A 280 5.20 -11.33 -24.46
CA VAL A 280 4.74 -9.95 -24.34
C VAL A 280 3.69 -9.92 -23.23
N TYR A 281 3.78 -8.96 -22.32
CA TYR A 281 2.83 -8.85 -21.21
C TYR A 281 1.79 -7.78 -21.45
N ILE A 282 0.61 -7.99 -20.87
CA ILE A 282 -0.35 -6.92 -20.59
C ILE A 282 -0.46 -6.77 -19.08
N GLY A 283 -0.04 -5.62 -18.57
CA GLY A 283 -0.22 -5.19 -17.19
C GLY A 283 -1.58 -4.51 -17.02
N ILE A 284 -2.37 -4.97 -16.07
CA ILE A 284 -3.69 -4.44 -15.74
C ILE A 284 -3.57 -3.44 -14.61
N LYS A 285 -3.87 -2.17 -14.87
CA LYS A 285 -3.89 -1.10 -13.86
C LYS A 285 -5.32 -0.63 -13.62
N GLY A 286 -5.70 -0.54 -12.36
CA GLY A 286 -7.01 -0.02 -11.94
C GLY A 286 -7.03 1.49 -11.77
N THR A 287 -8.21 2.12 -11.89
CA THR A 287 -8.39 3.52 -11.50
C THR A 287 -8.23 3.66 -9.98
N PRO A 288 -7.84 4.84 -9.45
CA PRO A 288 -7.63 5.05 -8.02
C PRO A 288 -8.82 4.70 -7.12
N SER A 289 -10.04 4.81 -7.65
CA SER A 289 -11.29 4.49 -6.94
C SER A 289 -11.78 3.07 -7.17
N ALA A 290 -11.19 2.32 -8.11
CA ALA A 290 -11.64 0.97 -8.44
C ALA A 290 -11.34 -0.02 -7.30
N ASN A 291 -12.16 -1.06 -7.25
CA ASN A 291 -11.89 -2.21 -6.40
C ASN A 291 -11.05 -3.23 -7.19
N PRO A 292 -9.83 -3.55 -6.76
CA PRO A 292 -8.96 -4.51 -7.44
C PRO A 292 -9.63 -5.88 -7.70
N LEU A 293 -10.37 -6.39 -6.72
CA LEU A 293 -11.07 -7.68 -6.85
C LEU A 293 -12.12 -7.66 -7.97
N ASP A 294 -12.88 -6.57 -8.10
CA ASP A 294 -13.90 -6.45 -9.14
C ASP A 294 -13.26 -6.31 -10.53
N VAL A 295 -12.19 -5.48 -10.65
CA VAL A 295 -11.44 -5.30 -11.90
C VAL A 295 -10.92 -6.65 -12.41
N ILE A 296 -10.23 -7.39 -11.55
CA ILE A 296 -9.65 -8.69 -11.93
C ILE A 296 -10.71 -9.75 -12.19
N LYS A 297 -11.82 -9.73 -11.46
CA LYS A 297 -12.98 -10.60 -11.74
C LYS A 297 -13.53 -10.39 -13.15
N GLU A 298 -13.69 -9.14 -13.58
CA GLU A 298 -14.10 -8.79 -14.94
C GLU A 298 -13.06 -9.25 -15.98
N VAL A 299 -11.76 -9.05 -15.71
CA VAL A 299 -10.68 -9.54 -16.57
C VAL A 299 -10.74 -11.07 -16.72
N ARG A 300 -10.84 -11.81 -15.60
CA ARG A 300 -10.94 -13.28 -15.60
C ARG A 300 -12.20 -13.77 -16.34
N ALA A 301 -13.31 -13.03 -16.26
CA ALA A 301 -14.54 -13.37 -16.98
C ALA A 301 -14.41 -13.25 -18.52
N VAL A 302 -13.56 -12.35 -19.00
CA VAL A 302 -13.31 -12.12 -20.41
C VAL A 302 -12.18 -13.03 -20.96
N MET A 303 -11.28 -13.53 -20.09
CA MET A 303 -10.14 -14.36 -20.51
C MET A 303 -10.51 -15.57 -21.40
N PRO A 304 -11.55 -16.37 -21.12
CA PRO A 304 -11.92 -17.49 -21.99
C PRO A 304 -12.31 -17.04 -23.41
N GLN A 305 -12.89 -15.84 -23.54
CA GLN A 305 -13.23 -15.27 -24.85
C GLN A 305 -11.98 -14.77 -25.57
N ILE A 306 -11.01 -14.25 -24.82
CA ILE A 306 -9.69 -13.85 -25.36
C ILE A 306 -8.98 -15.10 -25.87
N GLU A 307 -8.84 -16.13 -25.05
CA GLU A 307 -8.17 -17.39 -25.43
C GLU A 307 -8.78 -18.05 -26.67
N ALA A 308 -10.11 -18.06 -26.78
CA ALA A 308 -10.82 -18.60 -27.93
C ALA A 308 -10.57 -17.81 -29.25
N GLN A 309 -10.11 -16.55 -29.15
CA GLN A 309 -9.85 -15.68 -30.28
C GLN A 309 -8.37 -15.57 -30.64
N LEU A 310 -7.48 -16.18 -29.85
CA LEU A 310 -6.05 -16.16 -30.13
C LEU A 310 -5.75 -16.89 -31.46
N PRO A 311 -4.84 -16.34 -32.26
CA PRO A 311 -4.39 -17.02 -33.48
C PRO A 311 -3.68 -18.32 -33.10
N PRO A 312 -3.67 -19.31 -34.04
CA PRO A 312 -2.97 -20.57 -33.81
C PRO A 312 -1.51 -20.35 -33.41
N GLY A 313 -1.08 -21.03 -32.33
CA GLY A 313 0.26 -20.93 -31.80
C GLY A 313 0.49 -19.82 -30.78
N LEU A 314 -0.43 -18.86 -30.60
CA LEU A 314 -0.36 -17.87 -29.51
C LEU A 314 -1.07 -18.42 -28.27
N LYS A 315 -0.42 -18.35 -27.13
CA LYS A 315 -0.94 -18.78 -25.82
C LYS A 315 -0.99 -17.60 -24.87
N ALA A 316 -1.94 -17.64 -23.93
CA ALA A 316 -2.04 -16.68 -22.84
C ALA A 316 -1.95 -17.39 -21.49
N THR A 317 -1.28 -16.76 -20.51
CA THR A 317 -1.19 -17.26 -19.14
C THR A 317 -1.17 -16.08 -18.18
N ILE A 318 -1.88 -16.17 -17.07
CA ILE A 318 -1.76 -15.19 -15.99
C ILE A 318 -0.44 -15.45 -15.28
N ALA A 319 0.48 -14.51 -15.40
CA ALA A 319 1.80 -14.60 -14.80
C ALA A 319 1.84 -14.10 -13.36
N TYR A 320 0.99 -13.13 -13.01
CA TYR A 320 0.86 -12.59 -11.67
C TYR A 320 -0.56 -12.08 -11.44
N ASP A 321 -1.09 -12.29 -10.26
CA ASP A 321 -2.39 -11.81 -9.83
C ASP A 321 -2.36 -11.40 -8.36
N ALA A 322 -2.36 -10.09 -8.10
CA ALA A 322 -2.38 -9.53 -6.75
C ALA A 322 -3.63 -9.92 -5.95
N THR A 323 -4.73 -10.27 -6.63
CA THR A 323 -5.99 -10.62 -5.95
C THR A 323 -5.95 -11.99 -5.29
N GLU A 324 -5.01 -12.86 -5.65
CA GLU A 324 -4.82 -14.15 -4.96
C GLU A 324 -4.39 -13.94 -3.51
N PHE A 325 -3.43 -13.04 -3.27
CA PHE A 325 -3.05 -12.65 -1.91
C PHE A 325 -4.20 -11.98 -1.15
N ILE A 326 -4.92 -11.07 -1.82
CA ILE A 326 -6.06 -10.35 -1.20
C ILE A 326 -7.14 -11.34 -0.77
N GLN A 327 -7.54 -12.25 -1.66
CA GLN A 327 -8.56 -13.24 -1.36
C GLN A 327 -8.11 -14.22 -0.26
N ALA A 328 -6.89 -14.74 -0.35
CA ALA A 328 -6.31 -15.61 0.67
C ALA A 328 -6.27 -14.93 2.05
N SER A 329 -5.87 -13.64 2.10
CA SER A 329 -5.86 -12.87 3.34
C SER A 329 -7.26 -12.71 3.94
N ILE A 330 -8.27 -12.42 3.13
CA ILE A 330 -9.67 -12.30 3.57
C ILE A 330 -10.17 -13.65 4.10
N ASP A 331 -9.96 -14.74 3.36
CA ASP A 331 -10.39 -16.09 3.75
C ASP A 331 -9.77 -16.52 5.08
N GLU A 332 -8.48 -16.25 5.28
CA GLU A 332 -7.79 -16.52 6.55
C GLU A 332 -8.33 -15.67 7.72
N VAL A 333 -8.69 -14.40 7.51
CA VAL A 333 -9.30 -13.59 8.57
C VAL A 333 -10.72 -14.06 8.89
N VAL A 334 -11.50 -14.47 7.90
CA VAL A 334 -12.84 -15.06 8.13
C VAL A 334 -12.74 -16.36 8.91
N LYS A 335 -11.76 -17.21 8.60
CA LYS A 335 -11.46 -18.42 9.37
C LYS A 335 -11.07 -18.09 10.81
N THR A 336 -10.17 -17.12 10.99
CA THR A 336 -9.75 -16.61 12.31
C THR A 336 -10.93 -16.10 13.12
N LEU A 337 -11.88 -15.41 12.47
CA LEU A 337 -13.13 -14.93 13.10
C LEU A 337 -13.96 -16.09 13.66
N ALA A 338 -14.12 -17.16 12.86
CA ALA A 338 -14.86 -18.35 13.27
C ALA A 338 -14.15 -19.08 14.44
N GLU A 339 -12.83 -19.25 14.36
CA GLU A 339 -12.02 -19.88 15.41
C GLU A 339 -12.09 -19.07 16.71
N ALA A 340 -11.94 -17.76 16.65
CA ALA A 340 -12.04 -16.87 17.82
C ALA A 340 -13.42 -16.97 18.47
N ALA A 341 -14.50 -17.00 17.69
CA ALA A 341 -15.87 -17.15 18.22
C ALA A 341 -16.02 -18.49 18.95
N VAL A 342 -15.53 -19.59 18.40
CA VAL A 342 -15.59 -20.93 19.03
C VAL A 342 -14.78 -20.93 20.35
N ILE A 343 -13.56 -20.40 20.34
CA ILE A 343 -12.70 -20.35 21.53
C ILE A 343 -13.38 -19.52 22.63
N VAL A 344 -13.92 -18.37 22.29
CA VAL A 344 -14.61 -17.51 23.25
C VAL A 344 -15.83 -18.23 23.86
N ILE A 345 -16.63 -18.93 23.04
CA ILE A 345 -17.74 -19.74 23.53
C ILE A 345 -17.28 -20.82 24.52
N VAL A 346 -16.18 -21.52 24.21
CA VAL A 346 -15.59 -22.55 25.10
C VAL A 346 -15.10 -21.92 26.39
N VAL A 347 -14.42 -20.78 26.34
CA VAL A 347 -13.93 -20.06 27.53
C VAL A 347 -15.12 -19.65 28.41
N VAL A 348 -16.15 -19.07 27.84
CA VAL A 348 -17.37 -18.67 28.57
C VAL A 348 -18.04 -19.91 29.22
N PHE A 349 -18.08 -21.03 28.50
CA PHE A 349 -18.60 -22.29 29.04
C PHE A 349 -17.79 -22.77 30.25
N LEU A 350 -16.46 -22.68 30.18
CA LEU A 350 -15.56 -23.07 31.29
C LEU A 350 -15.74 -22.20 32.54
N PHE A 351 -16.15 -20.94 32.37
CA PHE A 351 -16.41 -20.02 33.50
C PHE A 351 -17.83 -20.11 34.05
N LEU A 352 -18.83 -20.34 33.20
CA LEU A 352 -20.24 -20.35 33.61
C LEU A 352 -20.75 -21.73 34.04
N GLY A 353 -20.11 -22.81 33.50
CA GLY A 353 -20.41 -24.20 33.91
C GLY A 353 -21.78 -24.75 33.47
N SER A 354 -22.63 -23.97 32.81
CA SER A 354 -23.99 -24.33 32.40
C SER A 354 -24.26 -24.03 30.94
N LEU A 355 -24.65 -25.02 30.14
CA LEU A 355 -25.01 -24.86 28.73
C LEU A 355 -26.17 -23.88 28.52
N ARG A 356 -27.13 -23.79 29.41
CA ARG A 356 -28.26 -22.86 29.30
C ARG A 356 -27.82 -21.42 29.44
N THR A 357 -26.88 -21.17 30.32
CA THR A 357 -26.31 -19.83 30.56
C THR A 357 -25.45 -19.41 29.38
N VAL A 358 -24.67 -20.33 28.80
CA VAL A 358 -23.80 -20.08 27.66
C VAL A 358 -24.58 -19.85 26.37
N LEU A 359 -25.77 -20.44 26.22
CA LEU A 359 -26.61 -20.23 25.04
C LEU A 359 -26.93 -18.75 24.78
N ILE A 360 -26.94 -17.91 25.80
CA ILE A 360 -27.22 -16.48 25.66
C ILE A 360 -26.09 -15.77 24.93
N PRO A 361 -24.81 -15.83 25.39
CA PRO A 361 -23.68 -15.31 24.60
C PRO A 361 -23.56 -15.93 23.20
N VAL A 362 -23.80 -17.22 23.04
CA VAL A 362 -23.78 -17.93 21.73
C VAL A 362 -24.73 -17.31 20.72
N VAL A 363 -25.88 -16.82 21.16
CA VAL A 363 -26.85 -16.16 20.26
C VAL A 363 -26.49 -14.67 20.06
N THR A 364 -26.02 -13.99 21.09
CA THR A 364 -25.74 -12.55 21.03
C THR A 364 -24.52 -12.19 20.21
N ILE A 365 -23.48 -13.05 20.15
CA ILE A 365 -22.28 -12.82 19.35
C ILE A 365 -22.62 -12.73 17.85
N PRO A 366 -23.16 -13.77 17.20
CA PRO A 366 -23.50 -13.71 15.78
C PRO A 366 -24.48 -12.57 15.45
N LEU A 367 -25.46 -12.37 16.32
CA LEU A 367 -26.45 -11.30 16.15
C LEU A 367 -25.79 -9.92 16.10
N SER A 368 -24.88 -9.66 17.00
CA SER A 368 -24.15 -8.37 17.02
C SER A 368 -23.21 -8.25 15.82
N MET A 369 -22.51 -9.31 15.46
CA MET A 369 -21.63 -9.32 14.27
C MET A 369 -22.39 -9.04 12.98
N ILE A 370 -23.56 -9.70 12.78
CA ILE A 370 -24.42 -9.43 11.63
C ILE A 370 -24.96 -7.99 11.66
N GLY A 371 -25.30 -7.48 12.86
CA GLY A 371 -25.78 -6.10 13.01
C GLY A 371 -24.73 -5.05 12.64
N VAL A 372 -23.44 -5.33 12.89
CA VAL A 372 -22.35 -4.42 12.50
C VAL A 372 -22.29 -4.21 10.99
N LEU A 373 -22.58 -5.23 10.18
CA LEU A 373 -22.62 -5.11 8.72
C LEU A 373 -23.64 -4.06 8.25
N PHE A 374 -24.79 -3.99 8.89
CA PHE A 374 -25.74 -2.91 8.62
C PHE A 374 -25.21 -1.53 8.99
N PHE A 375 -24.51 -1.42 10.12
CA PHE A 375 -23.87 -0.17 10.51
C PHE A 375 -22.80 0.25 9.49
N MET A 376 -21.97 -0.70 9.05
CA MET A 376 -20.94 -0.46 7.99
C MET A 376 -21.59 0.02 6.70
N GLN A 377 -22.68 -0.60 6.26
CA GLN A 377 -23.41 -0.16 5.06
C GLN A 377 -23.97 1.27 5.23
N ALA A 378 -24.55 1.57 6.38
CA ALA A 378 -25.10 2.91 6.65
C ALA A 378 -24.02 4.00 6.65
N MET A 379 -22.79 3.67 7.02
CA MET A 379 -21.63 4.55 6.99
C MET A 379 -20.92 4.58 5.62
N GLY A 380 -21.29 3.73 4.67
CA GLY A 380 -20.63 3.61 3.37
C GLY A 380 -19.28 2.88 3.41
N TYR A 381 -19.05 2.04 4.41
CA TYR A 381 -17.80 1.30 4.59
C TYR A 381 -17.79 0.01 3.78
N SER A 382 -16.60 -0.59 3.66
CA SER A 382 -16.37 -1.85 2.94
C SER A 382 -16.05 -3.00 3.89
N ILE A 383 -16.24 -4.23 3.42
CA ILE A 383 -15.64 -5.41 4.05
C ILE A 383 -14.18 -5.46 3.58
N ASN A 384 -13.24 -5.28 4.51
CA ASN A 384 -11.82 -5.30 4.22
C ASN A 384 -11.04 -5.93 5.37
N LEU A 385 -9.72 -6.14 5.17
CA LEU A 385 -8.88 -6.77 6.20
C LEU A 385 -8.99 -6.08 7.56
N LEU A 386 -9.04 -4.75 7.58
CA LEU A 386 -9.10 -3.99 8.82
C LEU A 386 -10.47 -4.06 9.48
N THR A 387 -11.58 -3.95 8.71
CA THR A 387 -12.94 -4.10 9.26
C THR A 387 -13.20 -5.52 9.75
N LEU A 388 -12.66 -6.55 9.06
CA LEU A 388 -12.72 -7.93 9.52
C LEU A 388 -11.90 -8.14 10.80
N LEU A 389 -10.70 -7.55 10.91
CA LEU A 389 -9.92 -7.55 12.15
C LEU A 389 -10.67 -6.84 13.29
N ALA A 390 -11.34 -5.72 13.02
CA ALA A 390 -12.21 -5.07 13.99
C ALA A 390 -13.33 -6.01 14.46
N MET A 391 -13.90 -6.81 13.57
CA MET A 391 -14.92 -7.80 13.93
C MET A 391 -14.34 -8.94 14.77
N VAL A 392 -13.11 -9.42 14.50
CA VAL A 392 -12.45 -10.42 15.38
C VAL A 392 -12.27 -9.87 16.79
N LEU A 393 -11.78 -8.63 16.91
CA LEU A 393 -11.65 -7.95 18.21
C LEU A 393 -13.00 -7.74 18.90
N ALA A 394 -14.01 -7.39 18.12
CA ALA A 394 -15.36 -7.17 18.62
C ALA A 394 -15.98 -8.41 19.25
N ILE A 395 -15.61 -9.65 18.87
CA ILE A 395 -16.12 -10.86 19.50
C ILE A 395 -15.86 -10.85 21.01
N GLY A 396 -14.64 -10.53 21.43
CA GLY A 396 -14.27 -10.43 22.85
C GLY A 396 -15.02 -9.32 23.58
N LEU A 397 -15.22 -8.18 22.91
CA LEU A 397 -15.92 -7.01 23.47
C LEU A 397 -17.45 -7.23 23.59
N VAL A 398 -18.03 -7.81 22.57
CA VAL A 398 -19.47 -8.06 22.46
C VAL A 398 -19.94 -9.09 23.47
N VAL A 399 -19.14 -10.14 23.68
CA VAL A 399 -19.49 -11.20 24.61
C VAL A 399 -19.54 -10.69 26.06
N ASP A 400 -18.71 -9.72 26.38
CA ASP A 400 -18.57 -9.15 27.70
C ASP A 400 -19.86 -8.49 28.19
N ASP A 401 -20.54 -7.69 27.38
CA ASP A 401 -21.80 -7.04 27.73
C ASP A 401 -22.89 -8.07 28.06
N ALA A 402 -22.99 -9.13 27.26
CA ALA A 402 -23.92 -10.22 27.51
C ALA A 402 -23.58 -10.98 28.83
N ILE A 403 -22.30 -11.24 29.07
CA ILE A 403 -21.79 -11.92 30.25
C ILE A 403 -22.18 -11.15 31.55
N VAL A 404 -21.89 -9.86 31.55
CA VAL A 404 -22.15 -9.02 32.73
C VAL A 404 -23.65 -9.00 33.08
N VAL A 405 -24.52 -8.96 32.08
CA VAL A 405 -25.97 -9.03 32.26
C VAL A 405 -26.41 -10.40 32.79
N VAL A 406 -25.91 -11.48 32.18
CA VAL A 406 -26.27 -12.86 32.55
C VAL A 406 -25.83 -13.18 33.95
N GLU A 407 -24.60 -12.82 34.33
CA GLU A 407 -24.07 -13.08 35.67
C GLU A 407 -24.83 -12.31 36.76
N ASN A 408 -25.13 -11.02 36.48
CA ASN A 408 -25.89 -10.23 37.46
C ASN A 408 -27.28 -10.79 37.70
N ILE A 409 -27.97 -11.24 36.63
CA ILE A 409 -29.28 -11.87 36.74
C ILE A 409 -29.16 -13.24 37.47
N HIS A 410 -28.15 -14.03 37.15
CA HIS A 410 -27.89 -15.33 37.81
C HIS A 410 -27.65 -15.17 39.29
N ARG A 411 -26.90 -14.17 39.75
CA ARG A 411 -26.69 -13.81 41.14
C ARG A 411 -28.02 -13.54 41.87
N HIS A 412 -28.96 -12.85 41.25
CA HIS A 412 -30.30 -12.60 41.80
C HIS A 412 -31.14 -13.91 41.89
N ILE A 413 -30.95 -14.85 40.94
CA ILE A 413 -31.61 -16.17 41.02
C ILE A 413 -31.04 -16.99 42.17
N GLU A 414 -29.72 -16.96 42.41
CA GLU A 414 -29.08 -17.62 43.54
C GLU A 414 -29.55 -17.06 44.90
N GLN A 415 -29.91 -15.78 44.93
CA GLN A 415 -30.52 -15.14 46.13
C GLN A 415 -31.99 -15.55 46.35
N GLY A 416 -32.51 -16.48 45.54
CA GLY A 416 -33.86 -17.06 45.70
C GLY A 416 -34.97 -16.31 44.97
N LYS A 417 -34.67 -15.36 44.10
CA LYS A 417 -35.67 -14.67 43.25
C LYS A 417 -36.13 -15.57 42.09
N SER A 418 -37.40 -15.44 41.69
CA SER A 418 -37.85 -16.08 40.45
C SER A 418 -37.07 -15.57 39.23
N PRO A 419 -36.83 -16.38 38.18
CA PRO A 419 -36.08 -15.96 36.98
C PRO A 419 -36.61 -14.67 36.35
N PHE A 420 -37.93 -14.49 36.32
CA PHE A 420 -38.56 -13.29 35.79
C PHE A 420 -38.27 -12.05 36.67
N GLN A 421 -38.40 -12.18 37.99
CA GLN A 421 -38.12 -11.06 38.92
C GLN A 421 -36.62 -10.77 38.98
N ALA A 422 -35.79 -11.80 38.98
CA ALA A 422 -34.33 -11.67 38.91
C ALA A 422 -33.88 -10.96 37.61
N ALA A 423 -34.51 -11.25 36.47
CA ALA A 423 -34.25 -10.55 35.23
C ALA A 423 -34.64 -9.08 35.27
N LEU A 424 -35.79 -8.73 35.90
CA LEU A 424 -36.21 -7.34 36.04
C LEU A 424 -35.28 -6.54 36.98
N ASP A 425 -34.96 -7.10 38.15
CA ASP A 425 -34.14 -6.41 39.11
C ASP A 425 -32.68 -6.35 38.70
N GLY A 426 -32.13 -7.46 38.19
CA GLY A 426 -30.77 -7.56 37.73
C GLY A 426 -30.49 -6.71 36.47
N ALA A 427 -31.43 -6.65 35.54
CA ALA A 427 -31.28 -5.78 34.35
C ALA A 427 -31.37 -4.28 34.72
N ARG A 428 -32.22 -3.90 35.67
CA ARG A 428 -32.32 -2.52 36.17
C ARG A 428 -31.04 -2.06 36.85
N GLU A 429 -30.47 -2.92 37.69
CA GLU A 429 -29.23 -2.66 38.41
C GLU A 429 -28.06 -2.37 37.48
N ILE A 430 -27.99 -3.12 36.37
CA ILE A 430 -26.81 -3.08 35.46
C ILE A 430 -27.02 -2.22 34.22
N ALA A 431 -28.25 -1.73 33.95
CA ALA A 431 -28.54 -0.98 32.71
C ALA A 431 -27.66 0.26 32.55
N MET A 432 -27.52 1.08 33.59
CA MET A 432 -26.69 2.30 33.55
C MET A 432 -25.20 1.95 33.38
N PRO A 433 -24.60 1.06 34.18
CA PRO A 433 -23.26 0.60 33.98
C PRO A 433 -22.98 0.12 32.55
N VAL A 434 -23.87 -0.67 31.96
CA VAL A 434 -23.71 -1.17 30.56
C VAL A 434 -23.75 -0.02 29.54
N VAL A 435 -24.75 0.87 29.65
CA VAL A 435 -24.83 2.06 28.78
C VAL A 435 -23.55 2.89 28.86
N THR A 436 -23.07 3.10 30.07
CA THR A 436 -21.83 3.79 30.37
C THR A 436 -20.63 3.19 29.65
N MET A 437 -20.40 1.92 29.90
CA MET A 437 -19.29 1.19 29.32
C MET A 437 -19.37 1.23 27.79
N THR A 438 -20.56 1.08 27.23
CA THR A 438 -20.81 1.12 25.78
C THR A 438 -20.47 2.50 25.19
N ILE A 439 -20.95 3.59 25.81
CA ILE A 439 -20.67 4.96 25.33
C ILE A 439 -19.19 5.29 25.50
N THR A 440 -18.58 4.96 26.64
CA THR A 440 -17.16 5.23 26.89
C THR A 440 -16.29 4.50 25.88
N LEU A 441 -16.59 3.23 25.63
CA LEU A 441 -15.82 2.41 24.69
C LEU A 441 -15.99 2.91 23.24
N ALA A 442 -17.19 3.28 22.83
CA ALA A 442 -17.41 3.90 21.52
C ALA A 442 -16.69 5.26 21.40
N ALA A 443 -16.66 6.06 22.45
CA ALA A 443 -15.98 7.35 22.49
C ALA A 443 -14.46 7.25 22.39
N VAL A 444 -13.86 6.14 22.82
CA VAL A 444 -12.40 5.88 22.66
C VAL A 444 -11.99 5.87 21.21
N TYR A 445 -12.85 5.35 20.33
CA TYR A 445 -12.55 5.22 18.89
C TYR A 445 -12.86 6.48 18.10
N ALA A 446 -13.64 7.42 18.65
CA ALA A 446 -14.01 8.65 17.95
C ALA A 446 -12.81 9.49 17.49
N PRO A 447 -11.73 9.68 18.26
CA PRO A 447 -10.55 10.43 17.82
C PRO A 447 -9.88 9.85 16.56
N ILE A 448 -9.90 8.54 16.38
CA ILE A 448 -9.35 7.88 15.18
C ILE A 448 -10.15 8.29 13.94
N GLY A 449 -11.46 8.48 14.08
CA GLY A 449 -12.33 8.95 12.98
C GLY A 449 -12.02 10.36 12.46
N PHE A 450 -11.22 11.15 13.17
CA PHE A 450 -10.78 12.49 12.77
C PHE A 450 -9.33 12.55 12.31
N LEU A 451 -8.61 11.42 12.30
CA LEU A 451 -7.28 11.35 11.71
C LEU A 451 -7.32 11.62 10.21
N GLN A 452 -6.30 12.29 9.72
CA GLN A 452 -6.05 12.52 8.30
C GLN A 452 -4.84 11.69 7.86
N GLY A 453 -4.54 11.71 6.54
CA GLY A 453 -3.43 10.96 5.98
C GLY A 453 -3.71 9.47 5.80
N LEU A 454 -2.66 8.69 5.60
CA LEU A 454 -2.72 7.25 5.35
C LEU A 454 -3.32 6.50 6.55
N THR A 455 -2.82 6.77 7.75
CA THR A 455 -3.30 6.14 8.99
C THR A 455 -4.78 6.45 9.23
N GLY A 456 -5.21 7.69 8.98
CA GLY A 456 -6.62 8.07 9.09
C GLY A 456 -7.50 7.30 8.11
N ALA A 457 -7.13 7.26 6.84
CA ALA A 457 -7.87 6.56 5.80
C ALA A 457 -8.00 5.05 6.10
N LEU A 458 -6.94 4.41 6.59
CA LEU A 458 -6.94 2.98 6.92
C LEU A 458 -7.78 2.67 8.16
N PHE A 459 -7.60 3.43 9.26
CA PHE A 459 -8.16 3.04 10.55
C PHE A 459 -9.51 3.67 10.90
N GLN A 460 -10.00 4.62 10.12
CA GLN A 460 -11.34 5.18 10.31
C GLN A 460 -12.42 4.09 10.21
N GLU A 461 -12.39 3.27 9.16
CA GLU A 461 -13.35 2.17 9.01
C GLU A 461 -13.21 1.13 10.13
N PHE A 462 -11.97 0.77 10.50
CA PHE A 462 -11.68 -0.13 11.63
C PHE A 462 -12.30 0.39 12.94
N ALA A 463 -11.96 1.61 13.31
CA ALA A 463 -12.36 2.20 14.59
C ALA A 463 -13.88 2.37 14.71
N LEU A 464 -14.52 2.86 13.65
CA LEU A 464 -15.97 3.08 13.66
C LEU A 464 -16.75 1.77 13.49
N THR A 465 -16.21 0.76 12.81
CA THR A 465 -16.78 -0.60 12.79
C THR A 465 -16.75 -1.19 14.21
N LEU A 466 -15.65 -1.04 14.93
CA LEU A 466 -15.53 -1.53 16.29
C LEU A 466 -16.46 -0.77 17.25
N ALA A 467 -16.55 0.56 17.11
CA ALA A 467 -17.52 1.37 17.86
C ALA A 467 -18.97 0.94 17.56
N GLY A 468 -19.30 0.70 16.29
CA GLY A 468 -20.61 0.19 15.86
C GLY A 468 -20.93 -1.18 16.47
N ALA A 469 -19.95 -2.09 16.53
CA ALA A 469 -20.08 -3.40 17.15
C ALA A 469 -20.44 -3.29 18.62
N VAL A 470 -19.74 -2.42 19.34
CA VAL A 470 -19.98 -2.18 20.77
C VAL A 470 -21.37 -1.56 20.99
N LEU A 471 -21.78 -0.59 20.19
CA LEU A 471 -23.12 0.03 20.29
C LEU A 471 -24.23 -1.00 20.07
N ILE A 472 -24.12 -1.84 19.04
CA ILE A 472 -25.10 -2.89 18.75
C ILE A 472 -25.09 -3.95 19.84
N SER A 473 -23.92 -4.34 20.36
CA SER A 473 -23.79 -5.23 21.50
C SER A 473 -24.54 -4.71 22.72
N GLY A 474 -24.37 -3.45 23.06
CA GLY A 474 -25.08 -2.82 24.20
C GLY A 474 -26.60 -2.87 24.04
N VAL A 475 -27.10 -2.61 22.82
CA VAL A 475 -28.54 -2.75 22.52
C VAL A 475 -29.00 -4.19 22.69
N VAL A 476 -28.28 -5.16 22.15
CA VAL A 476 -28.63 -6.59 22.26
C VAL A 476 -28.55 -7.06 23.72
N ALA A 477 -27.51 -6.65 24.45
CA ALA A 477 -27.33 -7.01 25.87
C ALA A 477 -28.44 -6.45 26.79
N LEU A 478 -29.02 -5.30 26.48
CA LEU A 478 -30.09 -4.69 27.27
C LEU A 478 -31.49 -5.09 26.80
N THR A 479 -31.65 -5.70 25.65
CA THR A 479 -32.94 -6.10 25.09
C THR A 479 -33.12 -7.61 25.07
N LEU A 480 -32.28 -8.32 24.35
CA LEU A 480 -32.37 -9.76 24.14
C LEU A 480 -31.87 -10.58 25.34
N SER A 481 -30.72 -10.22 25.93
CA SER A 481 -30.09 -11.01 26.97
C SER A 481 -30.96 -11.11 28.23
N PRO A 482 -31.55 -10.02 28.79
CA PRO A 482 -32.44 -10.13 29.93
C PRO A 482 -33.69 -10.95 29.64
N MET A 483 -34.25 -10.84 28.44
CA MET A 483 -35.39 -11.63 28.00
C MET A 483 -35.06 -13.12 27.97
N MET A 484 -33.91 -13.49 27.36
CA MET A 484 -33.45 -14.88 27.33
C MET A 484 -33.17 -15.40 28.75
N CYS A 485 -32.52 -14.62 29.61
CA CYS A 485 -32.31 -14.98 31.00
C CYS A 485 -33.63 -15.31 31.72
N SER A 486 -34.68 -14.50 31.56
CA SER A 486 -35.99 -14.73 32.15
C SER A 486 -36.67 -16.02 31.73
N LYS A 487 -36.32 -16.57 30.56
CA LYS A 487 -36.91 -17.78 29.97
C LYS A 487 -36.03 -19.03 30.10
N LEU A 488 -34.72 -18.89 30.01
CA LEU A 488 -33.78 -20.01 29.95
C LEU A 488 -33.19 -20.36 31.30
N LEU A 489 -32.93 -19.37 32.17
CA LEU A 489 -32.36 -19.60 33.50
C LEU A 489 -33.37 -20.19 34.46
N ARG A 490 -32.94 -21.13 35.31
CA ARG A 490 -33.70 -21.75 36.34
C ARG A 490 -32.85 -21.89 37.60
N HIS A 491 -33.50 -21.87 38.75
CA HIS A 491 -32.83 -22.24 40.00
C HIS A 491 -32.59 -23.74 39.99
N GLU A 492 -31.34 -24.15 39.99
CA GLU A 492 -30.94 -25.58 40.07
C GLU A 492 -30.68 -25.90 41.56
N GLU A 493 -31.57 -26.64 42.18
CA GLU A 493 -31.46 -27.11 43.58
C GLU A 493 -30.25 -28.05 43.77
N ASN A 494 -29.75 -28.73 42.71
CA ASN A 494 -28.56 -29.53 42.69
C ASN A 494 -27.73 -29.20 41.41
N PRO A 495 -26.74 -28.32 41.54
CA PRO A 495 -25.84 -28.06 40.42
C PRO A 495 -25.09 -29.31 39.98
N SER A 496 -24.90 -29.52 38.67
CA SER A 496 -24.10 -30.62 38.12
C SER A 496 -22.74 -30.65 38.79
N GLY A 497 -22.15 -31.84 39.00
CA GLY A 497 -20.86 -31.99 39.70
C GLY A 497 -19.72 -31.16 39.13
N PHE A 498 -19.78 -30.77 37.82
CA PHE A 498 -18.82 -29.88 37.17
C PHE A 498 -19.04 -28.42 37.60
N ALA A 499 -20.27 -27.90 37.52
CA ALA A 499 -20.58 -26.53 37.90
C ALA A 499 -20.27 -26.27 39.37
N HIS A 500 -20.62 -27.24 40.25
CA HIS A 500 -20.30 -27.14 41.68
C HIS A 500 -18.79 -27.07 41.97
N ARG A 501 -18.00 -27.89 41.31
CA ARG A 501 -16.52 -27.85 41.44
C ARG A 501 -15.94 -26.52 40.95
N LEU A 502 -16.52 -25.98 39.90
CA LEU A 502 -16.10 -24.70 39.34
C LEU A 502 -16.40 -23.55 40.29
N ASP A 503 -17.62 -23.52 40.88
CA ASP A 503 -18.01 -22.50 41.84
C ASP A 503 -17.16 -22.57 43.12
N GLU A 504 -16.85 -23.80 43.63
CA GLU A 504 -15.92 -23.96 44.75
C GLU A 504 -14.50 -23.44 44.41
N LEU A 505 -14.03 -23.68 43.19
CA LEU A 505 -12.71 -23.20 42.74
C LEU A 505 -12.68 -21.66 42.70
N PHE A 506 -13.74 -21.04 42.17
CA PHE A 506 -13.85 -19.58 42.15
C PHE A 506 -14.00 -18.98 43.52
N GLU A 507 -14.75 -19.60 44.43
CA GLU A 507 -14.88 -19.11 45.80
C GLU A 507 -13.53 -19.20 46.57
N ARG A 508 -12.78 -20.28 46.38
CA ARG A 508 -11.40 -20.40 46.91
C ARG A 508 -10.47 -19.36 46.31
N LEU A 509 -10.58 -19.09 44.99
CA LEU A 509 -9.78 -18.05 44.30
C LEU A 509 -10.14 -16.65 44.84
N LYS A 510 -11.43 -16.33 45.00
CA LYS A 510 -11.92 -15.09 45.55
C LYS A 510 -11.38 -14.85 46.97
N GLN A 511 -11.42 -15.85 47.83
CA GLN A 511 -10.90 -15.77 49.22
C GLN A 511 -9.36 -15.56 49.22
N ARG A 512 -8.64 -16.20 48.31
CA ARG A 512 -7.18 -15.96 48.15
C ARG A 512 -6.91 -14.55 47.66
N TYR A 513 -7.66 -14.10 46.67
CA TYR A 513 -7.57 -12.75 46.13
C TYR A 513 -7.88 -11.70 47.21
N GLN A 514 -8.98 -11.84 47.99
CA GLN A 514 -9.32 -10.92 49.07
C GLN A 514 -8.18 -10.79 50.08
N ARG A 515 -7.57 -11.91 50.47
CA ARG A 515 -6.43 -11.91 51.41
C ARG A 515 -5.19 -11.19 50.79
N ALA A 516 -4.91 -11.45 49.51
CA ALA A 516 -3.82 -10.80 48.83
C ALA A 516 -4.08 -9.29 48.65
N LEU A 517 -5.31 -8.89 48.26
CA LEU A 517 -5.73 -7.51 48.15
C LEU A 517 -5.66 -6.76 49.48
N HIS A 518 -6.15 -7.35 50.56
CA HIS A 518 -6.04 -6.78 51.91
C HIS A 518 -4.59 -6.53 52.32
N GLY A 519 -3.67 -7.48 51.96
CA GLY A 519 -2.23 -7.33 52.16
C GLY A 519 -1.65 -6.17 51.35
N THR A 520 -1.99 -6.05 50.05
CA THR A 520 -1.53 -4.96 49.14
C THR A 520 -2.03 -3.60 49.60
N LEU A 521 -3.27 -3.48 50.08
CA LEU A 521 -3.82 -2.23 50.64
C LEU A 521 -3.12 -1.83 51.98
N ASN A 522 -2.66 -2.77 52.78
CA ASN A 522 -1.84 -2.47 53.94
C ASN A 522 -0.43 -1.96 53.56
N THR A 523 0.12 -2.40 52.42
CA THR A 523 1.40 -1.97 51.89
C THR A 523 1.25 -1.02 50.69
N ARG A 524 0.16 -0.25 50.62
CA ARG A 524 -0.17 0.68 49.50
C ARG A 524 0.96 1.56 49.03
N PRO A 525 1.85 2.15 49.91
CA PRO A 525 2.97 2.96 49.41
C PRO A 525 3.92 2.19 48.46
N VAL A 526 4.14 0.90 48.77
CA VAL A 526 4.98 0.01 47.97
C VAL A 526 4.32 -0.24 46.59
N VAL A 527 3.01 -0.50 46.58
CA VAL A 527 2.25 -0.72 45.32
C VAL A 527 2.26 0.55 44.46
N LEU A 528 2.10 1.73 45.07
CA LEU A 528 2.15 2.99 44.33
C LEU A 528 3.56 3.31 43.81
N VAL A 529 4.62 3.07 44.57
CA VAL A 529 6.00 3.20 44.10
C VAL A 529 6.27 2.25 42.95
N PHE A 530 5.82 1.00 43.06
CA PHE A 530 5.96 0.03 41.94
C PHE A 530 5.20 0.50 40.69
N ALA A 531 3.96 1.00 40.83
CA ALA A 531 3.21 1.55 39.68
C ALA A 531 3.94 2.74 39.05
N VAL A 532 4.54 3.64 39.83
CA VAL A 532 5.35 4.76 39.32
C VAL A 532 6.60 4.28 38.61
N LEU A 533 7.27 3.24 39.10
CA LEU A 533 8.43 2.63 38.43
C LEU A 533 8.05 2.01 37.08
N VAL A 534 6.90 1.33 37.02
CA VAL A 534 6.37 0.79 35.75
C VAL A 534 6.03 1.90 34.76
N LEU A 535 5.43 3.00 35.23
CA LEU A 535 5.19 4.19 34.41
C LEU A 535 6.48 4.80 33.88
N ALA A 536 7.52 4.89 34.71
CA ALA A 536 8.83 5.42 34.32
C ALA A 536 9.56 4.50 33.32
N LEU A 537 9.19 3.24 33.24
CA LEU A 537 9.75 2.27 32.28
C LEU A 537 9.23 2.51 30.85
N ILE A 538 8.01 3.05 30.66
CA ILE A 538 7.39 3.23 29.35
C ILE A 538 8.28 4.03 28.39
N PRO A 539 8.82 5.22 28.73
CA PRO A 539 9.71 5.97 27.84
C PRO A 539 10.96 5.15 27.44
N VAL A 540 11.49 4.35 28.36
CA VAL A 540 12.67 3.50 28.09
C VAL A 540 12.31 2.41 27.09
N LEU A 541 11.16 1.74 27.28
CA LEU A 541 10.70 0.72 26.32
C LEU A 541 10.47 1.32 24.94
N LEU A 542 9.81 2.48 24.85
CA LEU A 542 9.56 3.18 23.56
C LEU A 542 10.86 3.59 22.87
N MET A 543 11.88 4.00 23.63
CA MET A 543 13.15 4.45 23.06
C MET A 543 13.93 3.31 22.38
N PHE A 544 13.80 2.09 22.86
CA PHE A 544 14.53 0.92 22.36
C PHE A 544 13.67 -0.03 21.53
N THR A 545 12.38 0.27 21.32
CA THR A 545 11.52 -0.52 20.45
C THR A 545 11.73 -0.09 18.99
N GLU A 546 11.95 -1.05 18.11
CA GLU A 546 12.04 -0.81 16.67
C GLU A 546 10.74 -0.21 16.13
N SER A 547 10.85 0.70 15.17
CA SER A 547 9.72 1.44 14.61
C SER A 547 9.75 1.43 13.09
N GLU A 548 8.64 1.03 12.49
CA GLU A 548 8.42 1.01 11.05
C GLU A 548 6.99 1.47 10.72
N LEU A 549 6.68 1.71 9.44
CA LEU A 549 5.33 2.11 9.04
C LEU A 549 4.37 0.93 9.15
N ALA A 550 4.71 -0.20 8.51
CA ALA A 550 3.99 -1.47 8.59
C ALA A 550 4.97 -2.62 8.36
N PRO A 551 4.72 -3.80 8.92
CA PRO A 551 5.56 -4.97 8.71
C PRO A 551 5.40 -5.51 7.29
N GLU A 552 6.41 -6.22 6.82
CA GLU A 552 6.34 -6.95 5.55
C GLU A 552 5.39 -8.15 5.68
N GLU A 553 4.61 -8.39 4.62
CA GLU A 553 3.68 -9.52 4.54
C GLU A 553 4.09 -10.52 3.46
N ASP A 554 3.78 -11.78 3.69
CA ASP A 554 4.00 -12.84 2.72
C ASP A 554 2.94 -12.79 1.60
N GLN A 555 3.31 -12.13 0.49
CA GLN A 555 2.43 -11.96 -0.67
C GLN A 555 2.58 -13.06 -1.73
N GLY A 556 3.41 -14.09 -1.47
CA GLY A 556 3.63 -15.21 -2.38
C GLY A 556 4.51 -14.90 -3.59
N ILE A 557 5.19 -13.75 -3.60
CA ILE A 557 6.08 -13.32 -4.68
C ILE A 557 7.28 -12.55 -4.12
N VAL A 558 8.46 -12.86 -4.63
CA VAL A 558 9.69 -12.08 -4.40
C VAL A 558 10.01 -11.33 -5.69
N PHE A 559 10.00 -10.00 -5.64
CA PHE A 559 10.42 -9.19 -6.75
C PHE A 559 11.94 -9.09 -6.81
N MET A 560 12.47 -9.03 -8.02
CA MET A 560 13.89 -8.88 -8.30
C MET A 560 14.10 -7.66 -9.19
N MET A 561 15.04 -6.82 -8.82
CA MET A 561 15.55 -5.76 -9.65
C MET A 561 16.99 -6.08 -10.02
N ALA A 562 17.29 -6.08 -11.31
CA ALA A 562 18.63 -6.29 -11.83
C ALA A 562 19.11 -5.00 -12.51
N SER A 563 20.29 -4.52 -12.12
CA SER A 563 20.94 -3.35 -12.71
C SER A 563 22.30 -3.74 -13.26
N ALA A 564 22.47 -3.55 -14.57
CA ALA A 564 23.76 -3.71 -15.25
C ALA A 564 24.55 -2.39 -15.20
N PRO A 565 25.88 -2.41 -15.45
CA PRO A 565 26.66 -1.19 -15.61
C PRO A 565 26.00 -0.23 -16.62
N LYS A 566 26.08 1.07 -16.37
CA LYS A 566 25.38 2.09 -17.20
C LYS A 566 25.81 2.11 -18.67
N THR A 567 26.93 1.48 -18.99
CA THR A 567 27.42 1.28 -20.37
C THR A 567 26.91 -0.01 -21.01
N ALA A 568 26.22 -0.87 -20.24
CA ALA A 568 25.71 -2.14 -20.74
C ALA A 568 24.53 -1.92 -21.68
N ASN A 569 24.43 -2.78 -22.69
CA ASN A 569 23.26 -2.88 -23.57
C ASN A 569 22.31 -3.97 -23.08
N LEU A 570 21.17 -4.10 -23.73
CA LEU A 570 20.16 -5.09 -23.38
C LEU A 570 20.68 -6.54 -23.52
N ASP A 571 21.54 -6.83 -24.50
CA ASP A 571 22.13 -8.18 -24.70
C ASP A 571 22.99 -8.58 -23.50
N TYR A 572 23.75 -7.62 -22.93
CA TYR A 572 24.51 -7.86 -21.71
C TYR A 572 23.58 -8.22 -20.54
N LEU A 573 22.53 -7.43 -20.33
CA LEU A 573 21.57 -7.69 -19.26
C LEU A 573 20.91 -9.07 -19.43
N ASN A 574 20.44 -9.40 -20.63
CA ASN A 574 19.81 -10.69 -20.92
C ASN A 574 20.75 -11.89 -20.64
N ALA A 575 22.03 -11.81 -21.03
CA ALA A 575 23.00 -12.90 -20.84
C ALA A 575 23.17 -13.30 -19.37
N TYR A 576 22.96 -12.35 -18.44
CA TYR A 576 23.02 -12.64 -17.00
C TYR A 576 21.65 -13.01 -16.43
N THR A 577 20.60 -12.32 -16.82
CA THR A 577 19.25 -12.56 -16.26
C THR A 577 18.65 -13.88 -16.74
N ASP A 578 19.08 -14.42 -17.87
CA ASP A 578 18.69 -15.76 -18.33
C ASP A 578 19.12 -16.87 -17.35
N GLN A 579 20.14 -16.62 -16.50
CA GLN A 579 20.60 -17.56 -15.48
C GLN A 579 19.70 -17.60 -14.25
N PHE A 580 18.82 -16.62 -14.07
CA PHE A 580 17.94 -16.53 -12.90
C PHE A 580 16.97 -17.71 -12.83
N LEU A 581 16.43 -18.15 -13.97
CA LEU A 581 15.49 -19.27 -14.02
C LEU A 581 16.06 -20.55 -13.39
N GLU A 582 17.31 -20.90 -13.69
CA GLU A 582 17.96 -22.09 -13.11
C GLU A 582 18.12 -21.96 -11.59
N ILE A 583 18.43 -20.75 -11.11
CA ILE A 583 18.55 -20.47 -9.67
C ILE A 583 17.18 -20.65 -9.00
N PHE A 584 16.10 -20.07 -9.53
CA PHE A 584 14.78 -20.13 -8.92
C PHE A 584 14.18 -21.55 -8.95
N GLN A 585 14.35 -22.27 -10.06
CA GLN A 585 13.93 -23.68 -10.15
C GLN A 585 14.64 -24.62 -9.17
N SER A 586 15.74 -24.18 -8.56
CA SER A 586 16.41 -24.93 -7.49
C SER A 586 15.70 -24.86 -6.13
N PHE A 587 14.67 -24.01 -5.98
CA PHE A 587 13.87 -23.89 -4.76
C PHE A 587 12.62 -24.76 -4.84
N PRO A 588 12.29 -25.53 -3.80
CA PRO A 588 11.08 -26.37 -3.76
C PRO A 588 9.78 -25.57 -3.89
N GLU A 589 9.82 -24.30 -3.48
CA GLU A 589 8.69 -23.37 -3.46
C GLU A 589 8.46 -22.69 -4.81
N TYR A 590 9.29 -22.94 -5.83
CA TYR A 590 9.13 -22.38 -7.15
C TYR A 590 7.77 -22.70 -7.75
N TYR A 591 7.07 -21.66 -8.23
CA TYR A 591 5.85 -21.79 -9.02
C TYR A 591 6.10 -21.32 -10.47
N SER A 592 6.52 -20.07 -10.66
CA SER A 592 6.84 -19.49 -11.97
C SER A 592 7.77 -18.28 -11.84
N TRP A 593 8.32 -17.84 -12.97
CA TRP A 593 9.18 -16.67 -13.06
C TRP A 593 8.79 -15.80 -14.24
N PHE A 594 8.58 -14.51 -14.03
CA PHE A 594 8.45 -13.54 -15.09
C PHE A 594 9.56 -12.50 -15.03
N GLN A 595 9.95 -11.99 -16.21
CA GLN A 595 11.05 -11.04 -16.36
C GLN A 595 10.75 -10.04 -17.46
N ILE A 596 11.11 -8.79 -17.21
CA ILE A 596 11.01 -7.67 -18.15
C ILE A 596 12.34 -6.92 -18.10
N ASN A 597 13.15 -7.03 -19.12
CA ASN A 597 14.40 -6.30 -19.29
C ASN A 597 14.17 -5.06 -20.14
N GLY A 598 14.86 -3.95 -19.81
CA GLY A 598 14.63 -2.66 -20.47
C GLY A 598 13.42 -1.90 -19.91
N PHE A 599 13.03 -2.20 -18.65
CA PHE A 599 11.87 -1.59 -18.00
C PHE A 599 12.09 -0.09 -17.71
N ASP A 600 13.23 0.26 -17.12
CA ASP A 600 13.67 1.65 -16.84
C ASP A 600 15.05 1.88 -17.44
N GLY A 601 15.12 1.79 -18.78
CA GLY A 601 16.37 1.84 -19.53
C GLY A 601 16.97 0.46 -19.81
N VAL A 602 17.75 0.35 -20.87
CA VAL A 602 18.30 -0.93 -21.40
C VAL A 602 19.18 -1.72 -20.41
N GLN A 603 19.66 -1.05 -19.37
CA GLN A 603 20.50 -1.63 -18.32
C GLN A 603 19.71 -2.12 -17.09
N SER A 604 18.40 -1.89 -17.05
CA SER A 604 17.53 -2.27 -15.93
C SER A 604 16.59 -3.40 -16.28
N GLY A 605 16.44 -4.36 -15.37
CA GLY A 605 15.48 -5.45 -15.48
C GLY A 605 14.70 -5.61 -14.17
N ILE A 606 13.42 -5.96 -14.31
CA ILE A 606 12.56 -6.34 -13.20
C ILE A 606 11.98 -7.71 -13.45
N GLY A 607 11.78 -8.50 -12.41
CA GLY A 607 11.12 -9.79 -12.50
C GLY A 607 10.46 -10.20 -11.20
N GLY A 608 9.63 -11.22 -11.26
CA GLY A 608 8.93 -11.75 -10.10
C GLY A 608 9.12 -13.27 -9.99
N PHE A 609 9.69 -13.70 -8.88
CA PHE A 609 9.76 -15.09 -8.47
C PHE A 609 8.50 -15.44 -7.68
N LEU A 610 7.54 -16.08 -8.34
CA LEU A 610 6.30 -16.52 -7.74
C LEU A 610 6.53 -17.82 -6.97
N LEU A 611 5.98 -17.85 -5.78
CA LEU A 611 6.04 -18.99 -4.88
C LEU A 611 4.73 -19.81 -4.98
N LYS A 612 4.80 -21.09 -4.66
CA LYS A 612 3.61 -21.92 -4.50
C LYS A 612 2.63 -21.31 -3.49
N PRO A 613 1.33 -21.65 -3.55
CA PRO A 613 0.34 -21.24 -2.57
C PRO A 613 0.79 -21.54 -1.12
N TRP A 614 0.30 -20.76 -0.15
CA TRP A 614 0.73 -20.81 1.24
C TRP A 614 0.54 -22.18 1.91
N ASP A 615 -0.47 -22.95 1.48
CA ASP A 615 -0.79 -24.30 1.96
C ASP A 615 0.08 -25.41 1.33
N GLU A 616 0.80 -25.11 0.25
CA GLU A 616 1.70 -26.03 -0.46
C GLU A 616 3.19 -25.83 -0.11
N ARG A 617 3.52 -24.90 0.78
CA ARG A 617 4.89 -24.58 1.19
C ARG A 617 5.04 -24.46 2.71
N GLU A 618 6.21 -24.79 3.23
CA GLU A 618 6.50 -24.72 4.66
C GLU A 618 7.17 -23.38 5.04
N ARG A 619 7.90 -22.77 4.11
CA ARG A 619 8.68 -21.54 4.36
C ARG A 619 7.96 -20.30 3.83
N SER A 620 8.07 -19.22 4.60
CA SER A 620 7.57 -17.91 4.21
C SER A 620 8.47 -17.25 3.18
N GLN A 621 7.93 -16.27 2.46
CA GLN A 621 8.66 -15.40 1.54
C GLN A 621 9.87 -14.73 2.22
N MET A 622 9.73 -14.30 3.48
CA MET A 622 10.78 -13.66 4.26
C MET A 622 11.95 -14.61 4.60
N GLU A 623 11.67 -15.91 4.75
CA GLU A 623 12.71 -16.94 4.99
C GLU A 623 13.43 -17.33 3.69
N ILE A 624 12.73 -17.27 2.55
CA ILE A 624 13.26 -17.64 1.24
C ILE A 624 14.14 -16.52 0.65
N LEU A 625 13.73 -15.26 0.79
CA LEU A 625 14.41 -14.10 0.20
C LEU A 625 15.91 -14.02 0.51
N PRO A 626 16.41 -14.22 1.76
CA PRO A 626 17.85 -14.18 2.04
C PRO A 626 18.64 -15.29 1.32
N GLU A 627 18.06 -16.48 1.16
CA GLU A 627 18.71 -17.58 0.44
C GLU A 627 18.76 -17.33 -1.07
N VAL A 628 17.68 -16.76 -1.62
CA VAL A 628 17.63 -16.32 -3.02
C VAL A 628 18.69 -15.26 -3.26
N GLN A 629 18.75 -14.22 -2.41
CA GLN A 629 19.75 -13.17 -2.50
C GLN A 629 21.18 -13.72 -2.45
N ALA A 630 21.46 -14.62 -1.51
CA ALA A 630 22.79 -15.23 -1.39
C ALA A 630 23.23 -16.05 -2.61
N LYS A 631 22.27 -16.60 -3.39
CA LYS A 631 22.57 -17.27 -4.67
C LYS A 631 22.79 -16.27 -5.79
N LEU A 632 21.98 -15.20 -5.85
CA LEU A 632 22.05 -14.13 -6.84
C LEU A 632 23.34 -13.31 -6.71
N ASP A 633 23.82 -13.07 -5.49
CA ASP A 633 25.08 -12.35 -5.21
C ASP A 633 26.32 -13.05 -5.77
N ARG A 634 26.19 -14.32 -6.14
CA ARG A 634 27.27 -15.08 -6.79
C ARG A 634 27.39 -14.80 -8.28
N LEU A 635 26.41 -14.14 -8.89
CA LEU A 635 26.45 -13.76 -10.30
C LEU A 635 27.26 -12.47 -10.45
N PRO A 636 28.48 -12.55 -11.04
CA PRO A 636 29.24 -11.33 -11.26
C PRO A 636 28.64 -10.52 -12.42
N GLY A 637 28.77 -9.20 -12.37
CA GLY A 637 28.43 -8.34 -13.52
C GLY A 637 27.06 -7.67 -13.46
N LEU A 638 26.18 -8.06 -12.54
CA LEU A 638 24.94 -7.34 -12.21
C LEU A 638 24.90 -6.98 -10.73
N GLN A 639 24.22 -5.91 -10.42
CA GLN A 639 23.69 -5.65 -9.08
C GLN A 639 22.25 -6.16 -9.06
N ILE A 640 21.96 -7.10 -8.16
CA ILE A 640 20.66 -7.78 -8.12
C ILE A 640 20.11 -7.65 -6.73
N PHE A 641 18.87 -7.19 -6.61
CA PHE A 641 18.19 -7.06 -5.34
C PHE A 641 16.83 -7.76 -5.39
N GLY A 642 16.64 -8.68 -4.44
CA GLY A 642 15.34 -9.23 -4.11
C GLY A 642 14.66 -8.37 -3.07
N PHE A 643 13.37 -8.10 -3.25
CA PHE A 643 12.58 -7.32 -2.32
C PHE A 643 11.13 -7.78 -2.27
N ASN A 644 10.49 -7.51 -1.15
CA ASN A 644 9.07 -7.74 -0.95
C ASN A 644 8.29 -6.47 -1.29
N LEU A 645 7.08 -6.63 -1.83
CA LEU A 645 6.21 -5.48 -2.05
C LEU A 645 5.80 -4.87 -0.71
N PRO A 646 5.63 -3.54 -0.64
CA PRO A 646 5.07 -2.90 0.54
C PRO A 646 3.71 -3.50 0.89
N SER A 647 3.46 -3.69 2.18
CA SER A 647 2.18 -4.24 2.66
C SER A 647 1.04 -3.23 2.63
N LEU A 648 1.35 -1.92 2.55
CA LEU A 648 0.36 -0.85 2.52
C LEU A 648 0.29 -0.19 1.14
N PRO A 649 -0.92 0.15 0.67
CA PRO A 649 -1.09 0.92 -0.55
C PRO A 649 -0.69 2.39 -0.36
N GLY A 650 -0.38 3.07 -1.47
CA GLY A 650 -0.09 4.52 -1.45
C GLY A 650 1.29 4.91 -0.92
N THR A 651 2.18 3.94 -0.68
CA THR A 651 3.55 4.21 -0.23
C THR A 651 4.49 4.67 -1.36
N GLY A 652 3.99 4.76 -2.60
CA GLY A 652 4.77 5.21 -3.78
C GLY A 652 5.63 4.10 -4.39
N GLU A 653 6.31 4.47 -5.48
CA GLU A 653 7.21 3.58 -6.22
C GLU A 653 8.63 3.61 -5.66
N GLY A 654 9.41 2.56 -5.93
CA GLY A 654 10.83 2.47 -5.64
C GLY A 654 11.18 1.66 -4.40
N LEU A 655 12.41 1.81 -3.93
CA LEU A 655 12.92 1.09 -2.77
C LEU A 655 12.29 1.61 -1.47
N PRO A 656 12.21 0.80 -0.41
CA PRO A 656 11.51 1.18 0.83
C PRO A 656 12.06 2.44 1.49
N PHE A 657 13.39 2.59 1.47
CA PHE A 657 14.05 3.76 2.00
C PHE A 657 14.39 4.76 0.89
N GLN A 658 13.88 5.98 1.00
CA GLN A 658 14.09 7.04 0.02
C GLN A 658 14.35 8.38 0.73
N PHE A 659 15.57 8.88 0.57
CA PHE A 659 16.03 10.16 1.14
C PHE A 659 16.42 11.10 0.01
N VAL A 660 15.78 12.25 -0.08
CA VAL A 660 15.96 13.22 -1.17
C VAL A 660 16.86 14.35 -0.71
N ILE A 661 17.88 14.65 -1.50
CA ILE A 661 18.80 15.77 -1.30
C ILE A 661 18.54 16.79 -2.39
N ASN A 662 18.12 17.98 -2.04
CA ASN A 662 17.74 19.06 -2.94
C ASN A 662 18.69 20.22 -2.88
N THR A 663 18.96 20.85 -4.03
CA THR A 663 19.75 22.09 -4.12
C THR A 663 19.41 22.90 -5.38
N ALA A 664 19.68 24.20 -5.33
CA ALA A 664 19.67 25.06 -6.53
C ALA A 664 21.02 25.03 -7.29
N ASN A 665 22.05 24.35 -6.75
CA ASN A 665 23.35 24.20 -7.39
C ASN A 665 23.26 23.21 -8.57
N ASP A 666 24.36 23.12 -9.33
CA ASP A 666 24.51 22.17 -10.43
C ASP A 666 24.53 20.70 -9.94
N TYR A 667 24.28 19.79 -10.85
CA TYR A 667 24.20 18.34 -10.58
C TYR A 667 25.55 17.73 -10.20
N GLU A 668 26.68 18.32 -10.61
CA GLU A 668 28.01 17.83 -10.27
C GLU A 668 28.31 18.06 -8.80
N THR A 669 28.01 19.27 -8.32
CA THR A 669 28.10 19.62 -6.88
C THR A 669 27.13 18.78 -6.04
N LEU A 670 25.90 18.56 -6.54
CA LEU A 670 24.91 17.72 -5.89
C LEU A 670 25.42 16.28 -5.75
N LEU A 671 25.97 15.67 -6.82
CA LEU A 671 26.51 14.33 -6.77
C LEU A 671 27.65 14.19 -5.75
N GLN A 672 28.58 15.14 -5.73
CA GLN A 672 29.72 15.09 -4.80
C GLN A 672 29.27 15.08 -3.33
N VAL A 673 28.23 15.86 -3.00
CA VAL A 673 27.67 15.89 -1.64
C VAL A 673 26.91 14.59 -1.34
N THR A 674 26.07 14.13 -2.28
CA THR A 674 25.28 12.92 -2.13
C THR A 674 26.15 11.68 -1.96
N GLU A 675 27.25 11.56 -2.74
CA GLU A 675 28.17 10.44 -2.64
C GLU A 675 28.95 10.41 -1.31
N ARG A 676 29.29 11.58 -0.76
CA ARG A 676 29.91 11.62 0.58
C ARG A 676 28.94 11.14 1.65
N ILE A 677 27.67 11.58 1.57
CA ILE A 677 26.61 11.16 2.49
C ILE A 677 26.38 9.66 2.37
N ARG A 678 26.23 9.13 1.13
CA ARG A 678 26.03 7.71 0.86
C ARG A 678 27.15 6.85 1.44
N LYS A 679 28.41 7.21 1.14
CA LYS A 679 29.59 6.46 1.60
C LYS A 679 29.65 6.39 3.12
N ARG A 680 29.40 7.51 3.80
CA ARG A 680 29.40 7.56 5.26
C ARG A 680 28.21 6.81 5.87
N ALA A 681 27.07 6.77 5.17
CA ALA A 681 25.92 5.96 5.55
C ALA A 681 26.22 4.45 5.43
N GLU A 682 26.90 4.03 4.37
CA GLU A 682 27.36 2.64 4.21
C GLU A 682 28.36 2.24 5.32
N GLU A 683 29.31 3.13 5.63
CA GLU A 683 30.29 2.91 6.72
C GLU A 683 29.60 2.77 8.09
N SER A 684 28.36 3.25 8.27
CA SER A 684 27.59 3.06 9.50
C SER A 684 27.18 1.60 9.74
N GLY A 685 27.18 0.76 8.70
CA GLY A 685 26.76 -0.65 8.75
C GLY A 685 25.27 -0.86 9.02
N LYS A 686 24.43 0.18 8.84
CA LYS A 686 22.99 0.12 9.10
C LYS A 686 22.15 -0.10 7.83
N PHE A 687 22.76 -0.15 6.68
CA PHE A 687 22.14 -0.33 5.39
C PHE A 687 22.73 -1.56 4.69
N ALA A 688 21.87 -2.45 4.21
CA ALA A 688 22.29 -3.59 3.38
C ALA A 688 22.74 -3.11 2.00
N PHE A 689 22.09 -2.07 1.51
CA PHE A 689 22.34 -1.49 0.22
C PHE A 689 21.89 -0.03 0.19
N LEU A 690 22.69 0.82 -0.45
CA LEU A 690 22.32 2.19 -0.81
C LEU A 690 22.72 2.46 -2.26
N ASP A 691 21.81 3.02 -3.03
CA ASP A 691 22.02 3.51 -4.38
C ASP A 691 21.73 5.00 -4.47
N VAL A 692 22.39 5.68 -5.40
CA VAL A 692 22.13 7.07 -5.74
C VAL A 692 21.60 7.12 -7.16
N ASP A 693 20.46 7.72 -7.34
CA ASP A 693 19.79 7.81 -8.64
C ASP A 693 20.42 8.86 -9.60
N LEU A 694 21.41 9.60 -9.13
CA LEU A 694 22.24 10.54 -9.91
C LEU A 694 23.64 9.95 -10.11
N ALA A 695 24.05 9.78 -11.34
CA ALA A 695 25.40 9.31 -11.68
C ALA A 695 25.91 9.98 -12.97
N PHE A 696 27.22 10.34 -12.99
CA PHE A 696 27.93 10.84 -14.18
C PHE A 696 28.82 9.74 -14.76
N ASP A 697 28.24 8.59 -14.99
CA ASP A 697 28.94 7.35 -15.35
C ASP A 697 28.63 6.87 -16.79
N LYS A 698 27.74 7.56 -17.52
CA LYS A 698 27.48 7.29 -18.91
C LYS A 698 28.44 8.10 -19.80
N PRO A 699 29.35 7.46 -20.55
CA PRO A 699 30.16 8.15 -21.54
C PRO A 699 29.27 8.65 -22.69
N GLU A 700 29.29 9.93 -22.94
CA GLU A 700 28.64 10.57 -24.07
C GLU A 700 29.74 10.99 -25.08
N ASN A 701 29.59 10.61 -26.33
CA ASN A 701 30.43 11.09 -27.41
C ASN A 701 29.89 12.46 -27.87
N VAL A 702 30.53 13.52 -27.49
CA VAL A 702 30.17 14.88 -27.93
C VAL A 702 30.76 15.12 -29.29
N VAL A 703 29.90 15.47 -30.26
CA VAL A 703 30.26 15.82 -31.62
C VAL A 703 30.37 17.33 -31.75
N ASP A 704 31.60 17.84 -31.65
CA ASP A 704 31.87 19.26 -31.88
C ASP A 704 31.93 19.53 -33.39
N ILE A 705 31.07 20.41 -33.87
CA ILE A 705 30.97 20.79 -35.27
C ILE A 705 31.76 22.08 -35.53
N ASP A 706 32.72 22.03 -36.46
CA ASP A 706 33.42 23.22 -36.97
C ASP A 706 32.48 24.00 -37.90
N ARG A 707 31.74 24.95 -37.33
CA ARG A 707 30.71 25.73 -38.06
C ARG A 707 31.30 26.56 -39.19
N GLU A 708 32.49 27.16 -39.00
CA GLU A 708 33.15 27.95 -40.02
C GLU A 708 33.57 27.10 -41.21
N LYS A 709 34.14 25.94 -40.94
CA LYS A 709 34.57 25.00 -41.96
C LYS A 709 33.37 24.38 -42.69
N ALA A 710 32.30 24.04 -41.98
CA ALA A 710 31.07 23.56 -42.59
C ALA A 710 30.48 24.62 -43.57
N ALA A 711 30.40 25.88 -43.16
CA ALA A 711 29.92 26.96 -43.98
C ALA A 711 30.81 27.19 -45.21
N GLN A 712 32.15 27.16 -45.04
CA GLN A 712 33.09 27.26 -46.15
C GLN A 712 32.98 26.14 -47.20
N MET A 713 32.65 24.93 -46.70
CA MET A 713 32.43 23.76 -47.55
C MET A 713 31.04 23.63 -48.10
N GLY A 714 30.13 24.55 -47.77
CA GLY A 714 28.74 24.59 -48.22
C GLY A 714 27.86 23.50 -47.61
N VAL A 715 28.10 23.14 -46.34
CA VAL A 715 27.29 22.20 -45.57
C VAL A 715 26.51 22.96 -44.51
N SER A 716 25.20 22.81 -44.49
CA SER A 716 24.35 23.43 -43.47
C SER A 716 24.34 22.64 -42.17
N MET A 717 23.98 23.28 -41.05
CA MET A 717 23.78 22.60 -39.76
C MET A 717 22.59 21.65 -39.82
N GLU A 718 21.58 21.99 -40.65
CA GLU A 718 20.41 21.15 -40.89
C GLU A 718 20.81 19.81 -41.55
N ASP A 719 21.64 19.89 -42.65
CA ASP A 719 22.12 18.68 -43.32
C ASP A 719 22.97 17.79 -42.43
N LEU A 720 23.82 18.38 -41.58
CA LEU A 720 24.59 17.63 -40.60
C LEU A 720 23.69 16.97 -39.53
N GLY A 721 22.76 17.72 -38.97
CA GLY A 721 21.82 17.22 -37.98
C GLY A 721 20.95 16.11 -38.55
N LEU A 722 20.38 16.31 -39.73
CA LEU A 722 19.57 15.31 -40.43
C LEU A 722 20.37 14.06 -40.77
N THR A 723 21.64 14.22 -41.17
CA THR A 723 22.54 13.08 -41.48
C THR A 723 22.74 12.23 -40.19
N LEU A 724 23.11 12.86 -39.07
CA LEU A 724 23.34 12.16 -37.83
C LEU A 724 22.07 11.52 -37.29
N SER A 725 20.93 12.25 -37.31
CA SER A 725 19.65 11.73 -36.84
C SER A 725 19.12 10.56 -37.67
N THR A 726 19.31 10.58 -38.98
CA THR A 726 18.89 9.51 -39.89
C THR A 726 19.79 8.26 -39.78
N LEU A 727 21.08 8.44 -39.55
CA LEU A 727 22.03 7.31 -39.47
C LEU A 727 22.04 6.66 -38.10
N LEU A 728 21.93 7.44 -37.02
CA LEU A 728 22.11 6.97 -35.66
C LEU A 728 20.82 6.96 -34.82
N GLY A 729 19.90 7.88 -35.11
CA GLY A 729 18.65 8.02 -34.39
C GLY A 729 17.63 6.93 -34.73
N GLU A 730 16.56 6.91 -33.95
CA GLU A 730 15.37 6.06 -34.16
C GLU A 730 14.14 6.92 -34.50
N GLY A 731 14.40 8.12 -35.08
CA GLY A 731 13.35 9.06 -35.47
C GLY A 731 12.56 8.57 -36.68
N GLU A 732 11.26 8.83 -36.68
CA GLU A 732 10.41 8.52 -37.83
C GLU A 732 10.70 9.48 -39.00
N ILE A 733 10.76 8.93 -40.22
CA ILE A 733 10.76 9.72 -41.41
C ILE A 733 9.34 10.13 -41.80
N ASN A 734 8.47 9.14 -41.93
CA ASN A 734 7.03 9.25 -42.13
C ASN A 734 6.33 7.97 -41.72
N ARG A 735 5.08 7.80 -42.10
CA ARG A 735 4.26 6.66 -41.70
C ARG A 735 3.71 5.93 -42.92
N PHE A 736 3.38 4.65 -42.70
CA PHE A 736 2.68 3.80 -43.65
C PHE A 736 1.58 3.02 -42.95
N THR A 737 0.59 2.53 -43.72
CA THR A 737 -0.60 1.91 -43.17
C THR A 737 -0.65 0.41 -43.45
N ILE A 738 -0.89 -0.39 -42.42
CA ILE A 738 -1.24 -1.81 -42.55
C ILE A 738 -2.56 -2.04 -41.85
N GLU A 739 -3.52 -2.64 -42.52
CA GLU A 739 -4.84 -3.01 -41.97
C GLU A 739 -5.55 -1.87 -41.20
N GLY A 740 -5.39 -0.63 -41.73
CA GLY A 740 -6.02 0.55 -41.13
C GLY A 740 -5.28 1.18 -39.95
N ARG A 741 -4.07 0.69 -39.60
CA ARG A 741 -3.20 1.29 -38.59
C ARG A 741 -1.96 1.90 -39.20
N SER A 742 -1.52 2.99 -38.61
CA SER A 742 -0.35 3.76 -39.05
C SER A 742 0.88 3.35 -38.24
N TYR A 743 1.96 2.98 -38.95
CA TYR A 743 3.24 2.57 -38.39
C TYR A 743 4.36 3.46 -38.90
N LYS A 744 5.43 3.56 -38.11
CA LYS A 744 6.57 4.42 -38.43
C LYS A 744 7.47 3.80 -39.53
N VAL A 745 8.06 4.65 -40.38
CA VAL A 745 9.17 4.32 -41.22
C VAL A 745 10.44 4.90 -40.60
N ILE A 746 11.41 4.04 -40.26
CA ILE A 746 12.60 4.41 -39.50
C ILE A 746 13.85 4.00 -40.30
N ALA A 747 14.69 4.98 -40.63
CA ALA A 747 16.00 4.73 -41.19
C ALA A 747 17.07 4.75 -40.09
N GLN A 748 18.02 3.81 -40.18
CA GLN A 748 19.16 3.73 -39.28
C GLN A 748 20.26 2.92 -39.96
N VAL A 749 21.53 3.14 -39.61
CA VAL A 749 22.58 2.25 -40.08
C VAL A 749 22.49 0.87 -39.43
N GLU A 750 22.95 -0.18 -40.13
CA GLU A 750 23.06 -1.52 -39.55
C GLU A 750 23.96 -1.51 -38.30
N ARG A 751 23.68 -2.42 -37.34
CA ARG A 751 24.40 -2.47 -36.06
C ARG A 751 25.91 -2.53 -36.19
N ALA A 752 26.43 -3.25 -37.21
CA ALA A 752 27.86 -3.38 -37.50
C ALA A 752 28.55 -2.04 -37.82
N TYR A 753 27.79 -1.03 -38.25
CA TYR A 753 28.33 0.29 -38.60
C TYR A 753 28.09 1.35 -37.48
N ARG A 754 27.58 0.96 -36.32
CA ARG A 754 27.40 1.83 -35.14
C ARG A 754 27.81 1.16 -33.83
N ASP A 755 28.62 0.11 -33.91
CA ASP A 755 29.10 -0.64 -32.74
C ASP A 755 30.19 0.12 -31.96
N ASN A 756 30.83 1.13 -32.62
CA ASN A 756 31.80 2.00 -31.95
C ASN A 756 31.75 3.42 -32.54
N PRO A 757 32.18 4.47 -31.78
CA PRO A 757 32.15 5.87 -32.22
C PRO A 757 33.05 6.16 -33.42
N GLY A 758 34.03 5.32 -33.68
CA GLY A 758 34.94 5.48 -34.82
C GLY A 758 34.24 5.47 -36.19
N TRP A 759 33.07 4.81 -36.27
CA TRP A 759 32.28 4.81 -37.51
C TRP A 759 31.77 6.19 -37.92
N LEU A 760 31.64 7.17 -37.02
CA LEU A 760 31.27 8.55 -37.31
C LEU A 760 32.20 9.17 -38.37
N SER A 761 33.44 8.76 -38.41
CA SER A 761 34.44 9.20 -39.39
C SER A 761 34.17 8.69 -40.81
N ASN A 762 33.39 7.61 -40.94
CA ASN A 762 33.08 6.95 -42.21
C ASN A 762 31.72 7.33 -42.77
N TYR A 763 31.01 8.24 -42.11
CA TYR A 763 29.76 8.79 -42.63
C TYR A 763 30.03 10.01 -43.50
N TYR A 764 29.11 10.26 -44.43
CA TYR A 764 29.25 11.32 -45.41
C TYR A 764 28.03 12.22 -45.39
N VAL A 765 28.27 13.51 -45.60
CA VAL A 765 27.25 14.50 -45.84
C VAL A 765 27.45 15.13 -47.23
N ARG A 766 26.38 15.51 -47.88
CA ARG A 766 26.42 16.20 -49.18
C ARG A 766 26.49 17.71 -48.97
N ASN A 767 27.37 18.39 -49.73
CA ASN A 767 27.41 19.83 -49.78
C ASN A 767 26.49 20.40 -50.85
N GLN A 768 26.31 21.72 -50.85
CA GLN A 768 25.50 22.44 -51.88
C GLN A 768 25.97 22.26 -53.32
N GLN A 769 27.25 21.88 -53.53
CA GLN A 769 27.81 21.57 -54.86
C GLN A 769 27.57 20.12 -55.29
N GLY A 770 26.90 19.31 -54.46
CA GLY A 770 26.61 17.90 -54.74
C GLY A 770 27.74 16.93 -54.39
N GLN A 771 28.81 17.38 -53.73
CA GLN A 771 29.95 16.55 -53.36
C GLN A 771 29.72 15.85 -52.02
N MET A 772 30.15 14.59 -51.89
CA MET A 772 30.11 13.86 -50.65
C MET A 772 31.37 14.15 -49.81
N LEU A 773 31.16 14.71 -48.63
CA LEU A 773 32.22 15.05 -47.70
C LEU A 773 32.17 14.11 -46.47
N PRO A 774 33.30 13.49 -46.07
CA PRO A 774 33.29 12.68 -44.84
C PRO A 774 33.06 13.59 -43.62
N LEU A 775 32.26 13.14 -42.66
CA LEU A 775 31.96 13.89 -41.46
C LEU A 775 33.25 14.19 -40.65
N SER A 776 34.24 13.33 -40.68
CA SER A 776 35.56 13.56 -40.03
C SER A 776 36.23 14.87 -40.43
N THR A 777 35.86 15.43 -41.57
CA THR A 777 36.37 16.72 -42.02
C THR A 777 35.77 17.88 -41.23
N LEU A 778 34.53 17.74 -40.75
CA LEU A 778 33.69 18.79 -40.18
C LEU A 778 33.47 18.66 -38.65
N ILE A 779 33.75 17.47 -38.10
CA ILE A 779 33.48 17.17 -36.70
C ILE A 779 34.73 16.74 -35.94
N LYS A 780 34.72 16.99 -34.65
CA LYS A 780 35.62 16.36 -33.66
C LYS A 780 34.77 15.64 -32.62
N VAL A 781 35.19 14.44 -32.29
CA VAL A 781 34.51 13.65 -31.28
C VAL A 781 35.37 13.57 -30.03
N HIS A 782 34.79 13.85 -28.88
CA HIS A 782 35.47 13.66 -27.61
C HIS A 782 34.50 13.09 -26.59
N ASP A 783 35.02 12.33 -25.65
CA ASP A 783 34.22 11.70 -24.59
C ASP A 783 33.99 12.68 -23.46
N ARG A 784 32.75 12.71 -22.96
CA ARG A 784 32.36 13.42 -21.77
C ARG A 784 31.44 12.51 -20.93
N ALA A 785 31.61 12.51 -19.61
CA ALA A 785 30.68 11.88 -18.72
C ALA A 785 29.50 12.83 -18.43
N ARG A 786 28.26 12.36 -18.60
CA ARG A 786 27.05 13.10 -18.28
C ARG A 786 26.04 12.22 -17.55
N PRO A 787 25.11 12.82 -16.78
CA PRO A 787 24.01 12.08 -16.20
C PRO A 787 23.03 11.65 -17.30
N THR A 788 22.53 10.45 -17.19
CA THR A 788 21.52 9.90 -18.09
C THR A 788 20.19 10.61 -17.97
N GLN A 789 19.87 11.02 -16.74
CA GLN A 789 18.62 11.66 -16.35
C GLN A 789 18.92 12.82 -15.39
N LEU A 790 18.19 13.91 -15.54
CA LEU A 790 18.20 15.05 -14.64
C LEU A 790 16.91 15.02 -13.84
N LYS A 791 17.03 14.77 -12.55
CA LYS A 791 15.89 14.66 -11.65
C LYS A 791 15.70 15.93 -10.84
N GLN A 792 14.46 16.32 -10.65
CA GLN A 792 14.09 17.44 -9.77
C GLN A 792 12.99 16.98 -8.80
N PHE A 793 13.06 17.52 -7.60
CA PHE A 793 12.06 17.35 -6.56
C PHE A 793 11.59 18.74 -6.11
N GLN A 794 10.28 19.00 -6.15
CA GLN A 794 9.72 20.32 -5.84
C GLN A 794 10.45 21.47 -6.59
N GLN A 795 10.72 21.25 -7.89
CA GLN A 795 11.39 22.20 -8.80
C GLN A 795 12.88 22.46 -8.51
N LEU A 796 13.47 21.84 -7.51
CA LEU A 796 14.90 21.91 -7.23
C LEU A 796 15.62 20.70 -7.83
N ASN A 797 16.89 20.89 -8.23
CA ASN A 797 17.73 19.78 -8.63
C ASN A 797 17.86 18.80 -7.45
N ALA A 798 17.59 17.54 -7.70
CA ALA A 798 17.52 16.53 -6.68
C ALA A 798 18.33 15.29 -7.01
N ALA A 799 18.87 14.67 -5.96
CA ALA A 799 19.42 13.34 -5.98
C ALA A 799 18.79 12.55 -4.83
N MET A 800 18.41 11.31 -5.08
CA MET A 800 17.79 10.45 -4.08
C MET A 800 18.75 9.32 -3.69
N ILE A 801 19.01 9.21 -2.39
CA ILE A 801 19.62 8.02 -1.81
C ILE A 801 18.50 7.07 -1.46
N GLN A 802 18.52 5.90 -2.10
CA GLN A 802 17.50 4.87 -1.91
C GLN A 802 18.14 3.53 -1.56
N GLY A 803 17.41 2.69 -0.82
CA GLY A 803 17.99 1.40 -0.47
C GLY A 803 17.19 0.59 0.55
N PHE A 804 17.87 -0.39 1.13
CA PHE A 804 17.34 -1.29 2.15
C PHE A 804 18.08 -1.09 3.47
N PRO A 805 17.42 -0.57 4.52
CA PRO A 805 18.00 -0.53 5.86
C PRO A 805 18.01 -1.95 6.48
N ILE A 806 19.04 -2.25 7.28
CA ILE A 806 19.10 -3.44 8.15
C ILE A 806 18.41 -3.15 9.49
N VAL A 807 18.33 -1.86 9.83
CA VAL A 807 17.69 -1.34 11.04
C VAL A 807 16.28 -0.86 10.73
N SER A 808 15.52 -0.50 11.76
CA SER A 808 14.19 0.07 11.56
C SER A 808 14.21 1.35 10.71
N MET A 809 13.10 1.63 10.02
CA MET A 809 12.96 2.82 9.16
C MET A 809 13.26 4.12 9.93
N GLY A 810 12.80 4.23 11.18
CA GLY A 810 13.05 5.39 12.02
C GLY A 810 14.53 5.60 12.30
N GLU A 811 15.25 4.55 12.68
CA GLU A 811 16.71 4.61 12.95
C GLU A 811 17.51 4.89 11.67
N ALA A 812 17.09 4.33 10.54
CA ALA A 812 17.71 4.60 9.24
C ALA A 812 17.58 6.08 8.85
N ILE A 813 16.39 6.66 9.00
CA ILE A 813 16.11 8.08 8.73
C ILE A 813 16.94 8.98 9.64
N GLU A 814 16.96 8.74 10.95
CA GLU A 814 17.74 9.53 11.90
C GLU A 814 19.23 9.48 11.60
N THR A 815 19.74 8.30 11.27
CA THR A 815 21.15 8.10 10.93
C THR A 815 21.53 8.91 9.69
N LEU A 816 20.75 8.76 8.60
CA LEU A 816 21.07 9.46 7.34
C LEU A 816 20.88 10.98 7.48
N GLN A 817 19.84 11.42 8.18
CA GLN A 817 19.59 12.83 8.44
C GLN A 817 20.73 13.45 9.29
N GLY A 818 21.24 12.73 10.27
CA GLY A 818 22.40 13.15 11.06
C GLY A 818 23.64 13.33 10.20
N ILE A 819 23.97 12.33 9.39
CA ILE A 819 25.10 12.37 8.45
C ILE A 819 24.93 13.52 7.44
N ALA A 820 23.72 13.67 6.88
CA ALA A 820 23.44 14.70 5.89
C ALA A 820 23.62 16.12 6.44
N ARG A 821 23.20 16.36 7.69
CA ARG A 821 23.41 17.67 8.37
C ARG A 821 24.89 18.00 8.62
N GLU A 822 25.72 16.98 8.82
CA GLU A 822 27.16 17.17 9.02
C GLU A 822 27.92 17.39 7.70
N GLU A 823 27.53 16.70 6.63
CA GLU A 823 28.26 16.65 5.35
C GLU A 823 27.80 17.70 4.33
N ALA A 824 26.54 18.13 4.40
CA ALA A 824 25.99 19.04 3.41
C ALA A 824 26.34 20.50 3.74
N PRO A 825 26.86 21.26 2.77
CA PRO A 825 27.09 22.68 2.92
C PRO A 825 25.77 23.49 2.92
N GLU A 826 25.86 24.79 3.20
CA GLU A 826 24.71 25.70 3.09
C GLU A 826 24.12 25.69 1.65
N GLY A 827 22.79 25.76 1.55
CA GLY A 827 22.08 25.74 0.27
C GLY A 827 21.58 24.36 -0.16
N PHE A 828 21.77 23.33 0.69
CA PHE A 828 21.15 22.02 0.54
C PHE A 828 19.96 21.86 1.47
N SER A 829 18.93 21.22 1.01
CA SER A 829 17.75 20.83 1.79
C SER A 829 17.46 19.35 1.63
N PHE A 830 16.72 18.79 2.58
CA PHE A 830 16.42 17.37 2.62
C PHE A 830 14.92 17.15 2.66
N ASP A 831 14.47 16.14 1.95
CA ASP A 831 13.08 15.69 1.95
C ASP A 831 13.05 14.16 1.85
N TYR A 832 11.87 13.60 1.77
CA TYR A 832 11.62 12.16 1.70
C TYR A 832 10.63 11.85 0.59
N ALA A 833 10.72 10.66 0.04
CA ALA A 833 9.74 10.15 -0.91
C ALA A 833 9.26 8.76 -0.49
N GLY A 834 8.22 8.25 -1.14
CA GLY A 834 7.72 6.91 -0.92
C GLY A 834 7.37 6.59 0.54
N ALA A 835 7.70 5.37 0.99
CA ALA A 835 7.42 4.88 2.33
C ALA A 835 8.11 5.72 3.43
N SER A 836 9.31 6.25 3.16
CA SER A 836 10.02 7.12 4.11
C SER A 836 9.26 8.42 4.37
N ARG A 837 8.64 9.02 3.34
CA ARG A 837 7.80 10.21 3.48
C ARG A 837 6.55 9.92 4.31
N GLN A 838 5.87 8.81 4.02
CA GLN A 838 4.69 8.39 4.78
C GLN A 838 5.03 8.17 6.25
N TYR A 839 6.15 7.50 6.53
CA TYR A 839 6.61 7.30 7.90
C TYR A 839 6.82 8.63 8.66
N ILE A 840 7.43 9.63 8.02
CA ILE A 840 7.65 10.95 8.65
C ILE A 840 6.34 11.71 8.84
N GLN A 841 5.43 11.67 7.88
CA GLN A 841 4.13 12.36 7.96
C GLN A 841 3.23 11.75 9.03
N GLU A 842 3.21 10.42 9.14
CA GLU A 842 2.33 9.70 10.07
C GLU A 842 2.90 9.57 11.49
N GLY A 843 4.22 9.68 11.66
CA GLY A 843 4.91 9.37 12.93
C GLY A 843 4.41 10.13 14.16
N ASN A 844 3.88 11.33 14.00
CA ASN A 844 3.36 12.15 15.12
C ASN A 844 1.83 12.08 15.28
N ALA A 845 1.10 11.65 14.26
CA ALA A 845 -0.37 11.66 14.27
C ALA A 845 -0.95 10.75 15.36
N LEU A 846 -0.32 9.62 15.59
CA LEU A 846 -0.78 8.61 16.57
C LEU A 846 -0.51 8.99 18.01
N TYR A 847 0.60 9.65 18.34
CA TYR A 847 0.82 10.17 19.68
C TYR A 847 -0.25 11.21 20.08
N LEU A 848 -0.62 12.08 19.13
CA LEU A 848 -1.70 13.05 19.32
C LEU A 848 -3.05 12.33 19.51
N THR A 849 -3.31 11.31 18.71
CA THR A 849 -4.55 10.51 18.81
C THR A 849 -4.66 9.79 20.13
N PHE A 850 -3.58 9.19 20.61
CA PHE A 850 -3.52 8.53 21.91
C PHE A 850 -3.82 9.52 23.06
N ALA A 851 -3.20 10.69 23.03
CA ALA A 851 -3.44 11.74 24.00
C ALA A 851 -4.90 12.25 23.95
N LEU A 852 -5.44 12.41 22.74
CA LEU A 852 -6.82 12.83 22.52
C LEU A 852 -7.83 11.75 22.99
N ALA A 853 -7.55 10.49 22.72
CA ALA A 853 -8.35 9.37 23.21
C ALA A 853 -8.42 9.34 24.74
N LEU A 854 -7.29 9.48 25.42
CA LEU A 854 -7.24 9.59 26.87
C LEU A 854 -8.03 10.79 27.39
N ALA A 855 -7.93 11.95 26.74
CA ALA A 855 -8.66 13.15 27.10
C ALA A 855 -10.19 12.96 26.92
N VAL A 856 -10.61 12.38 25.81
CA VAL A 856 -12.04 12.10 25.53
C VAL A 856 -12.60 11.12 26.55
N ILE A 857 -11.89 10.03 26.85
CA ILE A 857 -12.32 9.07 27.87
C ILE A 857 -12.44 9.77 29.24
N PHE A 858 -11.43 10.55 29.59
CA PHE A 858 -11.45 11.30 30.88
C PHE A 858 -12.68 12.20 30.96
N LEU A 859 -13.01 12.96 29.91
CA LEU A 859 -14.16 13.86 29.89
C LEU A 859 -15.49 13.09 29.91
N VAL A 860 -15.62 12.00 29.16
CA VAL A 860 -16.84 11.16 29.15
C VAL A 860 -17.08 10.56 30.55
N LEU A 861 -16.03 9.99 31.15
CA LEU A 861 -16.13 9.44 32.51
C LEU A 861 -16.37 10.52 33.55
N ALA A 862 -15.75 11.70 33.43
CA ALA A 862 -15.96 12.81 34.34
C ALA A 862 -17.41 13.30 34.32
N ALA A 863 -17.99 13.42 33.12
CA ALA A 863 -19.40 13.79 32.97
C ALA A 863 -20.33 12.75 33.57
N GLN A 864 -19.99 11.46 33.45
CA GLN A 864 -20.84 10.36 33.90
C GLN A 864 -20.79 10.12 35.40
N PHE A 865 -19.59 10.12 36.00
CA PHE A 865 -19.41 9.97 37.45
C PHE A 865 -19.66 11.28 38.21
N GLU A 866 -19.92 12.38 37.51
CA GLU A 866 -19.96 13.74 38.12
C GLU A 866 -18.76 13.98 39.07
N SER A 867 -17.57 13.54 38.61
CA SER A 867 -16.37 13.54 39.42
C SER A 867 -15.14 13.59 38.52
N PHE A 868 -14.18 14.47 38.81
CA PHE A 868 -12.87 14.44 38.13
C PHE A 868 -11.88 13.46 38.76
N ARG A 869 -12.19 12.90 39.94
CA ARG A 869 -11.31 11.96 40.67
C ARG A 869 -11.50 10.52 40.20
N ASP A 870 -12.73 10.09 39.97
CA ASP A 870 -13.03 8.71 39.58
C ASP A 870 -12.43 8.35 38.20
N PRO A 871 -12.49 9.21 37.17
CA PRO A 871 -11.77 8.99 35.91
C PRO A 871 -10.24 8.85 36.09
N LEU A 872 -9.63 9.66 36.97
CA LEU A 872 -8.20 9.54 37.24
C LEU A 872 -7.83 8.17 37.82
N VAL A 873 -8.68 7.66 38.76
CA VAL A 873 -8.49 6.33 39.32
C VAL A 873 -8.55 5.25 38.25
N ILE A 874 -9.53 5.34 37.34
CA ILE A 874 -9.74 4.36 36.28
C ILE A 874 -8.55 4.42 35.27
N LEU A 875 -8.17 5.62 34.83
CA LEU A 875 -7.16 5.81 33.79
C LEU A 875 -5.72 5.51 34.24
N VAL A 876 -5.43 5.39 35.53
CA VAL A 876 -4.11 4.94 36.00
C VAL A 876 -3.77 3.55 35.50
N THR A 877 -4.77 2.68 35.25
CA THR A 877 -4.55 1.32 34.74
C THR A 877 -4.12 1.28 33.27
N VAL A 878 -4.43 2.32 32.49
CA VAL A 878 -4.15 2.39 31.06
C VAL A 878 -2.64 2.40 30.78
N PRO A 879 -1.84 3.34 31.31
CA PRO A 879 -0.40 3.31 31.05
C PRO A 879 0.28 2.04 31.56
N LEU A 880 -0.19 1.46 32.64
CA LEU A 880 0.34 0.20 33.18
C LEU A 880 0.08 -0.96 32.21
N SER A 881 -1.09 -0.97 31.56
CA SER A 881 -1.44 -1.95 30.54
C SER A 881 -0.60 -1.75 29.26
N VAL A 882 -0.40 -0.49 28.85
CA VAL A 882 0.49 -0.13 27.72
C VAL A 882 1.92 -0.63 27.97
N CYS A 883 2.44 -0.49 29.19
CA CYS A 883 3.74 -1.07 29.55
C CYS A 883 3.79 -2.59 29.29
N GLY A 884 2.73 -3.32 29.67
CA GLY A 884 2.61 -4.77 29.40
C GLY A 884 2.61 -5.10 27.90
N ALA A 885 1.98 -4.26 27.08
CA ALA A 885 1.93 -4.40 25.64
C ALA A 885 3.29 -4.06 24.97
N LEU A 886 4.06 -3.13 25.52
CA LEU A 886 5.37 -2.73 24.98
C LEU A 886 6.49 -3.74 25.26
N VAL A 887 6.36 -4.56 26.30
CA VAL A 887 7.40 -5.55 26.64
C VAL A 887 7.71 -6.52 25.51
N PRO A 888 6.75 -7.18 24.85
CA PRO A 888 7.08 -8.08 23.72
C PRO A 888 7.65 -7.32 22.51
N LEU A 889 7.25 -6.06 22.28
CA LEU A 889 7.81 -5.22 21.22
C LEU A 889 9.30 -4.91 21.53
N PHE A 890 9.59 -4.52 22.76
CA PHE A 890 10.97 -4.30 23.23
C PHE A 890 11.84 -5.57 23.13
N LEU A 891 11.26 -6.75 23.30
CA LEU A 891 11.96 -8.02 23.15
C LEU A 891 12.19 -8.42 21.67
N GLY A 892 11.77 -7.58 20.70
CA GLY A 892 11.97 -7.86 19.28
C GLY A 892 11.01 -8.90 18.69
N LEU A 893 9.87 -9.18 19.37
CA LEU A 893 8.85 -10.08 18.83
C LEU A 893 7.98 -9.41 17.77
N SER A 894 7.90 -8.08 17.78
CA SER A 894 7.21 -7.23 16.83
C SER A 894 7.79 -5.81 16.92
N SER A 895 7.43 -4.93 15.98
CA SER A 895 7.83 -3.53 15.90
C SER A 895 6.69 -2.59 16.37
N MET A 896 7.05 -1.33 16.61
CA MET A 896 6.07 -0.25 16.72
C MET A 896 5.63 0.17 15.31
N ASN A 897 4.50 -0.31 14.85
CA ASN A 897 3.92 -0.07 13.54
C ASN A 897 2.45 0.34 13.66
N ILE A 898 1.80 0.64 12.54
CA ILE A 898 0.40 1.09 12.56
C ILE A 898 -0.55 0.06 13.20
N TYR A 899 -0.31 -1.23 13.06
CA TYR A 899 -1.17 -2.30 13.64
C TYR A 899 -0.99 -2.40 15.15
N THR A 900 0.25 -2.39 15.64
CA THR A 900 0.54 -2.39 17.08
C THR A 900 0.03 -1.13 17.76
N GLN A 901 0.11 0.02 17.11
CA GLN A 901 -0.39 1.31 17.61
C GLN A 901 -1.93 1.31 17.74
N VAL A 902 -2.64 0.75 16.75
CA VAL A 902 -4.10 0.57 16.83
C VAL A 902 -4.47 -0.42 17.93
N GLY A 903 -3.70 -1.49 18.09
CA GLY A 903 -3.80 -2.40 19.20
C GLY A 903 -3.70 -1.68 20.56
N LEU A 904 -2.73 -0.77 20.70
CA LEU A 904 -2.55 0.06 21.90
C LEU A 904 -3.75 0.97 22.17
N VAL A 905 -4.28 1.65 21.13
CA VAL A 905 -5.50 2.49 21.31
C VAL A 905 -6.70 1.63 21.68
N THR A 906 -6.87 0.47 21.07
CA THR A 906 -7.94 -0.49 21.42
C THR A 906 -7.83 -0.94 22.86
N LEU A 907 -6.61 -1.20 23.35
CA LEU A 907 -6.31 -1.60 24.71
C LEU A 907 -6.74 -0.55 25.73
N ILE A 908 -6.68 0.76 25.41
CA ILE A 908 -7.18 1.82 26.32
C ILE A 908 -8.65 1.58 26.65
N GLY A 909 -9.47 1.33 25.63
CA GLY A 909 -10.90 1.07 25.82
C GLY A 909 -11.18 -0.20 26.60
N LEU A 910 -10.47 -1.28 26.28
CA LEU A 910 -10.63 -2.59 26.90
C LEU A 910 -10.34 -2.55 28.40
N ILE A 911 -9.20 -2.01 28.79
CA ILE A 911 -8.77 -2.02 30.19
C ILE A 911 -9.56 -1.01 31.03
N SER A 912 -9.99 0.12 30.46
CA SER A 912 -10.81 1.11 31.13
C SER A 912 -12.14 0.51 31.60
N LYS A 913 -12.71 -0.43 30.85
CA LYS A 913 -13.97 -1.10 31.19
C LYS A 913 -13.89 -1.86 32.50
N HIS A 914 -12.78 -2.56 32.78
CA HIS A 914 -12.57 -3.24 34.05
C HIS A 914 -12.51 -2.25 35.23
N GLY A 915 -11.81 -1.14 35.03
CA GLY A 915 -11.74 -0.06 36.02
C GLY A 915 -13.11 0.56 36.32
N ILE A 916 -13.90 0.84 35.26
CA ILE A 916 -15.26 1.37 35.37
C ILE A 916 -16.14 0.46 36.24
N MET A 917 -16.14 -0.85 35.96
CA MET A 917 -16.95 -1.83 36.70
C MET A 917 -16.61 -1.88 38.19
N ILE A 918 -15.32 -1.84 38.54
CA ILE A 918 -14.91 -1.90 39.97
C ILE A 918 -15.25 -0.59 40.67
N VAL A 919 -14.93 0.57 40.07
CA VAL A 919 -15.15 1.90 40.66
C VAL A 919 -16.64 2.22 40.83
N GLU A 920 -17.46 1.94 39.79
CA GLU A 920 -18.92 2.17 39.89
C GLU A 920 -19.53 1.32 40.96
N PHE A 921 -19.17 0.05 41.06
CA PHE A 921 -19.72 -0.84 42.07
C PHE A 921 -19.22 -0.46 43.49
N ALA A 922 -17.96 -0.02 43.62
CA ALA A 922 -17.47 0.53 44.90
C ALA A 922 -18.23 1.79 45.30
N ASN A 923 -18.48 2.70 44.38
CA ASN A 923 -19.28 3.89 44.63
C ASN A 923 -20.75 3.57 44.97
N GLN A 924 -21.33 2.53 44.36
CA GLN A 924 -22.66 2.05 44.68
C GLN A 924 -22.73 1.50 46.13
N LEU A 925 -21.79 0.63 46.52
CA LEU A 925 -21.72 0.06 47.87
C LEU A 925 -21.56 1.15 48.95
N ARG A 926 -20.82 2.20 48.67
CA ARG A 926 -20.68 3.35 49.54
C ARG A 926 -21.99 4.14 49.68
N ARG A 927 -22.73 4.32 48.59
CA ARG A 927 -24.02 5.03 48.59
C ARG A 927 -25.12 4.24 49.28
N GLU A 928 -25.20 2.93 49.04
CA GLU A 928 -26.29 2.08 49.52
C GLU A 928 -26.06 1.55 50.93
N ARG A 929 -24.83 1.14 51.27
CA ARG A 929 -24.48 0.49 52.54
C ARG A 929 -23.63 1.35 53.47
N GLY A 930 -23.20 2.53 53.03
CA GLY A 930 -22.42 3.44 53.87
C GLY A 930 -21.00 2.94 54.19
N LEU A 931 -20.44 2.02 53.42
CA LEU A 931 -19.12 1.44 53.66
C LEU A 931 -18.00 2.49 53.50
N SER A 932 -16.90 2.29 54.23
CA SER A 932 -15.70 3.08 54.06
C SER A 932 -15.09 2.88 52.66
N ARG A 933 -14.23 3.79 52.21
CA ARG A 933 -13.52 3.68 50.89
C ARG A 933 -12.85 2.35 50.71
N ARG A 934 -12.16 1.87 51.78
CA ARG A 934 -11.42 0.63 51.76
C ARG A 934 -12.34 -0.59 51.68
N GLU A 935 -13.31 -0.67 52.54
CA GLU A 935 -14.27 -1.80 52.61
C GLU A 935 -15.05 -1.91 51.30
N ALA A 936 -15.47 -0.76 50.74
CA ALA A 936 -16.22 -0.70 49.50
C ALA A 936 -15.41 -1.22 48.30
N VAL A 937 -14.13 -0.81 48.19
CA VAL A 937 -13.31 -1.27 47.05
C VAL A 937 -12.83 -2.72 47.20
N GLU A 938 -12.56 -3.19 48.44
CA GLU A 938 -12.25 -4.61 48.70
C GLU A 938 -13.42 -5.52 48.34
N GLU A 939 -14.66 -5.14 48.75
CA GLU A 939 -15.88 -5.91 48.47
C GLU A 939 -16.21 -5.84 46.96
N ALA A 940 -16.14 -4.64 46.36
CA ALA A 940 -16.41 -4.45 44.92
C ALA A 940 -15.44 -5.29 44.04
N ALA A 941 -14.14 -5.21 44.31
CA ALA A 941 -13.13 -5.96 43.57
C ALA A 941 -13.30 -7.48 43.70
N ALA A 942 -13.68 -7.94 44.90
CA ALA A 942 -13.95 -9.35 45.18
C ALA A 942 -15.19 -9.89 44.45
N ILE A 943 -16.29 -9.10 44.41
CA ILE A 943 -17.52 -9.48 43.71
C ILE A 943 -17.28 -9.46 42.18
N ARG A 944 -16.53 -8.47 41.69
CA ARG A 944 -16.23 -8.33 40.26
C ARG A 944 -15.05 -9.18 39.73
N LEU A 945 -14.40 -9.95 40.60
CA LEU A 945 -13.24 -10.80 40.22
C LEU A 945 -13.60 -11.78 39.12
N ARG A 946 -14.70 -12.56 39.27
CA ARG A 946 -15.13 -13.56 38.28
C ARG A 946 -15.46 -12.94 36.92
N PRO A 947 -16.33 -11.88 36.82
CA PRO A 947 -16.54 -11.16 35.55
C PRO A 947 -15.25 -10.67 34.90
N VAL A 948 -14.39 -9.98 35.64
CA VAL A 948 -13.13 -9.42 35.10
C VAL A 948 -12.21 -10.52 34.56
N LEU A 949 -12.04 -11.61 35.32
CA LEU A 949 -11.22 -12.74 34.85
C LEU A 949 -11.85 -13.44 33.64
N MET A 950 -13.17 -13.59 33.61
CA MET A 950 -13.87 -14.22 32.48
C MET A 950 -13.75 -13.39 31.20
N THR A 951 -13.97 -12.08 31.28
CA THR A 951 -13.84 -11.17 30.13
C THR A 951 -12.40 -11.07 29.65
N THR A 952 -11.42 -10.97 30.57
CA THR A 952 -10.00 -11.02 30.22
C THR A 952 -9.65 -12.33 29.52
N ALA A 953 -10.06 -13.48 30.07
CA ALA A 953 -9.81 -14.77 29.46
C ALA A 953 -10.47 -14.89 28.09
N ALA A 954 -11.74 -14.45 27.95
CA ALA A 954 -12.42 -14.47 26.67
C ALA A 954 -11.70 -13.62 25.61
N THR A 955 -11.23 -12.42 25.99
CA THR A 955 -10.47 -11.55 25.07
C THR A 955 -9.09 -12.13 24.77
N VAL A 956 -8.30 -12.52 25.77
CA VAL A 956 -6.93 -13.02 25.56
C VAL A 956 -6.92 -14.33 24.77
N PHE A 957 -7.77 -15.30 25.14
CA PHE A 957 -7.88 -16.55 24.38
C PHE A 957 -8.53 -16.36 23.01
N GLY A 958 -9.44 -15.36 22.87
CA GLY A 958 -9.98 -14.95 21.57
C GLY A 958 -8.92 -14.38 20.61
N MET A 959 -7.79 -13.86 21.15
CA MET A 959 -6.66 -13.39 20.34
C MET A 959 -5.67 -14.52 19.94
N VAL A 960 -5.78 -15.70 20.54
CA VAL A 960 -4.85 -16.82 20.23
C VAL A 960 -4.83 -17.13 18.72
N PRO A 961 -5.97 -17.23 17.99
CA PRO A 961 -5.93 -17.47 16.55
C PRO A 961 -5.16 -16.40 15.77
N LEU A 962 -5.17 -15.14 16.20
CA LEU A 962 -4.35 -14.10 15.58
C LEU A 962 -2.86 -14.28 15.89
N ILE A 963 -2.51 -14.68 17.11
CA ILE A 963 -1.11 -14.87 17.53
C ILE A 963 -0.45 -16.08 16.86
N ILE A 964 -1.22 -17.13 16.57
CA ILE A 964 -0.72 -18.32 15.87
C ILE A 964 -1.00 -18.28 14.37
N ALA A 965 -1.44 -17.14 13.84
CA ALA A 965 -1.78 -16.98 12.44
C ALA A 965 -0.59 -17.34 11.53
N SER A 966 -0.88 -17.97 10.41
CA SER A 966 0.07 -18.30 9.33
C SER A 966 -0.57 -17.97 7.98
N GLY A 967 0.23 -17.99 6.92
CA GLY A 967 -0.23 -17.68 5.57
C GLY A 967 -0.38 -16.19 5.29
N ALA A 968 -1.20 -15.84 4.31
CA ALA A 968 -1.40 -14.48 3.84
C ALA A 968 -1.92 -13.55 4.95
N GLY A 969 -1.31 -12.38 5.15
CA GLY A 969 -1.70 -11.39 6.15
C GLY A 969 -1.48 -11.83 7.60
N ALA A 970 -0.55 -12.76 7.85
CA ALA A 970 -0.30 -13.32 9.18
C ALA A 970 0.37 -12.33 10.13
N VAL A 971 1.29 -11.49 9.64
CA VAL A 971 2.12 -10.61 10.47
C VAL A 971 1.29 -9.50 11.10
N SER A 972 0.45 -8.83 10.33
CA SER A 972 -0.45 -7.78 10.85
C SER A 972 -1.46 -8.32 11.88
N ARG A 973 -1.95 -9.55 11.68
CA ARG A 973 -2.81 -10.25 12.66
C ARG A 973 -2.07 -10.55 13.95
N PHE A 974 -0.85 -11.08 13.84
CA PHE A 974 0.03 -11.37 14.98
C PHE A 974 0.28 -10.11 15.82
N ASP A 975 0.64 -9.00 15.18
CA ASP A 975 0.97 -7.73 15.84
C ASP A 975 -0.18 -7.19 16.71
N ILE A 976 -1.39 -7.13 16.15
CA ILE A 976 -2.58 -6.71 16.90
C ILE A 976 -2.89 -7.70 18.04
N GLY A 977 -2.88 -9.01 17.76
CA GLY A 977 -3.16 -10.05 18.72
C GLY A 977 -2.19 -10.05 19.91
N LEU A 978 -0.90 -9.90 19.63
CA LEU A 978 0.17 -9.88 20.64
C LEU A 978 0.00 -8.69 21.60
N VAL A 979 -0.15 -7.48 21.06
CA VAL A 979 -0.28 -6.24 21.85
C VAL A 979 -1.52 -6.30 22.77
N ILE A 980 -2.66 -6.76 22.23
CA ILE A 980 -3.89 -6.82 23.00
C ILE A 980 -3.83 -7.93 24.06
N ALA A 981 -3.36 -9.13 23.73
CA ALA A 981 -3.29 -10.24 24.67
C ALA A 981 -2.34 -9.96 25.83
N THR A 982 -1.14 -9.44 25.56
CA THR A 982 -0.17 -9.11 26.60
C THR A 982 -0.58 -7.91 27.41
N GLY A 983 -1.06 -6.84 26.76
CA GLY A 983 -1.53 -5.64 27.42
C GLY A 983 -2.75 -5.90 28.31
N MET A 984 -3.72 -6.70 27.85
CA MET A 984 -4.88 -7.10 28.65
C MET A 984 -4.49 -7.97 29.85
N SER A 985 -3.59 -8.94 29.66
CA SER A 985 -3.15 -9.84 30.75
C SER A 985 -2.48 -9.06 31.87
N VAL A 986 -1.51 -8.21 31.50
CA VAL A 986 -0.78 -7.37 32.48
C VAL A 986 -1.69 -6.27 33.05
N GLY A 987 -2.48 -5.61 32.21
CA GLY A 987 -3.40 -4.57 32.60
C GLY A 987 -4.48 -5.05 33.57
N THR A 988 -5.01 -6.25 33.38
CA THR A 988 -5.97 -6.86 34.32
C THR A 988 -5.34 -7.11 35.68
N LEU A 989 -4.10 -7.60 35.73
CA LEU A 989 -3.37 -7.78 36.99
C LEU A 989 -3.23 -6.44 37.74
N PHE A 990 -2.86 -5.38 37.03
CA PHE A 990 -2.75 -4.04 37.62
C PHE A 990 -4.13 -3.50 38.03
N THR A 991 -5.18 -3.72 37.26
CA THR A 991 -6.54 -3.32 37.59
C THR A 991 -7.01 -3.99 38.87
N LEU A 992 -6.67 -5.26 39.11
CA LEU A 992 -7.07 -5.98 40.29
C LEU A 992 -6.32 -5.57 41.58
N PHE A 993 -5.08 -5.11 41.49
CA PHE A 993 -4.26 -4.78 42.66
C PHE A 993 -3.91 -3.30 42.81
N VAL A 994 -3.62 -2.59 41.71
CA VAL A 994 -3.20 -1.17 41.77
C VAL A 994 -4.39 -0.24 41.84
N LEU A 995 -5.43 -0.50 41.01
CA LEU A 995 -6.63 0.35 41.01
C LEU A 995 -7.31 0.48 42.38
N PRO A 996 -7.49 -0.60 43.20
CA PRO A 996 -8.02 -0.47 44.54
C PRO A 996 -7.18 0.40 45.46
N ALA A 997 -5.85 0.34 45.38
CA ALA A 997 -4.93 1.18 46.13
C ALA A 997 -5.06 2.68 45.77
N VAL A 998 -5.17 2.97 44.47
CA VAL A 998 -5.37 4.32 43.95
C VAL A 998 -6.77 4.86 44.31
N TYR A 999 -7.79 3.99 44.28
CA TYR A 999 -9.15 4.35 44.69
C TYR A 999 -9.20 4.76 46.18
N GLU A 1000 -8.60 3.99 47.07
CA GLU A 1000 -8.52 4.33 48.51
C GLU A 1000 -7.84 5.70 48.71
N LEU A 1001 -6.85 6.06 47.88
CA LEU A 1001 -6.14 7.33 47.98
C LEU A 1001 -6.95 8.51 47.43
N LEU A 1002 -7.54 8.38 46.25
CA LEU A 1002 -8.11 9.50 45.48
C LEU A 1002 -9.64 9.65 45.62
N ALA A 1003 -10.38 8.59 45.98
CA ALA A 1003 -11.84 8.66 46.09
C ALA A 1003 -12.31 9.73 47.11
N ARG A 1004 -13.57 10.16 46.96
CA ARG A 1004 -14.17 11.18 47.88
C ARG A 1004 -13.99 10.75 49.30
N PRO A 1005 -13.64 11.67 50.23
CA PRO A 1005 -13.52 11.35 51.68
C PRO A 1005 -14.76 10.68 52.24
N ASP A 1006 -14.60 9.79 53.23
CA ASP A 1006 -15.73 9.22 53.94
C ASP A 1006 -16.49 10.34 54.60
N LYS A 1007 -17.85 10.29 54.55
CA LYS A 1007 -18.66 11.26 55.28
C LYS A 1007 -18.35 11.06 56.79
N ALA A 1008 -18.02 12.13 57.46
CA ALA A 1008 -17.86 12.08 58.93
C ALA A 1008 -19.14 11.47 59.53
N PRO A 1009 -19.04 10.54 60.49
CA PRO A 1009 -20.18 10.01 61.15
C PRO A 1009 -20.98 11.19 61.76
N LEU A 1010 -22.28 11.28 61.46
CA LEU A 1010 -23.14 12.24 62.06
C LEU A 1010 -22.91 12.09 63.58
N PRO A 1011 -22.62 13.17 64.30
CA PRO A 1011 -22.47 13.10 65.77
C PRO A 1011 -23.79 12.49 66.34
N ALA A 1012 -23.62 11.42 67.10
CA ALA A 1012 -24.75 10.73 67.73
C ALA A 1012 -25.60 11.81 68.47
N SER A 1013 -26.83 11.93 67.98
CA SER A 1013 -27.83 12.78 68.67
C SER A 1013 -27.88 12.36 70.14
N THR A 1014 -27.30 13.14 71.00
CA THR A 1014 -27.48 13.02 72.44
C THR A 1014 -28.96 13.00 72.70
N PRO A 1015 -29.53 12.00 73.47
CA PRO A 1015 -30.91 12.01 73.77
C PRO A 1015 -31.09 13.21 74.73
N GLY A 1016 -31.89 14.18 74.28
CA GLY A 1016 -32.31 15.31 75.11
C GLY A 1016 -33.08 14.79 76.35
N ILE A 1017 -32.53 15.10 77.47
CA ILE A 1017 -33.23 15.03 78.75
C ILE A 1017 -34.15 16.23 78.78
N ALA A 1018 -35.46 16.00 78.66
CA ALA A 1018 -36.53 16.68 79.34
C ALA A 1018 -37.88 16.03 79.04
#